data_ccf69a6dffd6820807be96729ebdd894
#
_entry.id   ccf69a6dffd6820807be96729ebdd894
#
_cell.length_a   1.000
_cell.length_b   1.000
_cell.length_c   1.000
_cell.angle_alpha   90.00
_cell.angle_beta   90.00
_cell.angle_gamma   90.00
#
_symmetry.space_group_name_H-M   'P 1'
#
loop_
_entity.id
_entity.type
_entity.pdbx_description
1 polymer ?
#
loop_
_entity_poly.entity_id
_entity_poly.type
_entity_poly.pdbx_seq_one_letter_code
_entity_poly.pdbx_strand_id
1 'polypeptide(L)'
;MEPSPTWLIARCSFIPAYSAGDFGFLHQKRGKANTVRVCFLGLLLFLGCVSHGTCLAVQPETLSFNHDVRPILSRHCFACHGPDSHDRQAGLRLDIRTNALQELESGRRAIVPGKPEESELVARILDSDPDVIMPPPESNHVLTQDQKEILSAWVAGGAEYQPHWAYVSPEKHKVPNTIDDQWCLNWIDHFIFQRLNEKGISPATDADPITLVRRVTFDLTGLPPTPSDIDDYLSNKSADRYEQLVDRLLASPRHAERLASWWLDLVRYADTVGYHGDQTHSASPYRDWVIAAFQKNLDFDRFTEMQIAGDFSVKNSDEHFEDRLLAGAYNRLLQTSHEGGLQVKEYRTIYQADRIRNLSGVWLGATVGCAQCHDHKYDPYTSRDFYALGAFFADIDDEKHMGVAGRGGGTNTLPTARDPEQAVVGPFDRERASALDATIQQARASLPPLPLPVVEATAQEGSDKEKKENQSQSSEKTKLSGVVEPPEILQARKHLKALELKRKNLERKLMITKQLETPRIVRVQHRGNWMDESGEVVEPAIPAFLGSLETDGRATRADLARWLVAPADDGGIGEFTARVIANRIWSIFFGAGLCRSVNDFGGQGEPPDYPKLLDRLALEFFESDWDVRHLIRRIVTSRAYRMSSDATEDMLKYDPENRFLARQGRWRYHAEGVRDAVLLASGLLVERLGGPSVHPYQPSGYYRHLNFPQRTYNQDTDDRQWRRGLYVHWQRMFLHPQLMAFDAPTREECTAQRPRSNTPKAALVLLNDPTFIEAARNLAERVLNESESDDDRLTTLWRYAVSRKPDTFERKQLKNLLQNSRQEYQESPESAGELLAVGISSRDDTLDAIEHAAWTATARAVLNLRETIGRY
;
A
#
# COMPACT_ATOMS: atom_id res chain seq x y z
N MET A 1 -32.84 -10.63 -32.44
CA MET A 1 -31.65 -10.60 -33.32
C MET A 1 -31.29 -9.13 -33.45
N GLU A 2 -30.49 -8.65 -32.51
CA GLU A 2 -29.89 -7.30 -32.54
C GLU A 2 -28.41 -7.45 -32.80
N PRO A 3 -27.75 -6.60 -33.59
CA PRO A 3 -26.35 -6.74 -33.92
C PRO A 3 -25.46 -6.31 -32.74
N SER A 4 -24.55 -7.17 -32.37
CA SER A 4 -23.48 -6.87 -31.41
C SER A 4 -22.63 -5.71 -31.91
N PRO A 5 -22.20 -4.76 -31.07
CA PRO A 5 -21.26 -3.73 -31.45
C PRO A 5 -19.87 -4.33 -31.63
N THR A 6 -19.44 -4.40 -32.86
CA THR A 6 -18.07 -4.70 -33.26
C THR A 6 -17.20 -3.50 -32.88
N TRP A 7 -16.27 -3.70 -31.95
CA TRP A 7 -15.27 -2.70 -31.58
C TRP A 7 -14.33 -2.46 -32.77
N LEU A 8 -14.54 -1.33 -33.44
CA LEU A 8 -13.62 -0.83 -34.46
C LEU A 8 -12.32 -0.43 -33.78
N ILE A 9 -11.29 -1.26 -34.01
CA ILE A 9 -9.90 -0.88 -33.75
C ILE A 9 -9.56 0.20 -34.79
N ALA A 10 -9.62 1.46 -34.38
CA ALA A 10 -9.10 2.55 -35.22
C ALA A 10 -7.61 2.27 -35.45
N ARG A 11 -7.27 1.97 -36.69
CA ARG A 11 -5.88 1.85 -37.16
C ARG A 11 -5.23 3.22 -37.05
N CYS A 12 -4.55 3.51 -35.94
CA CYS A 12 -3.53 4.53 -35.88
C CYS A 12 -2.30 3.98 -36.61
N SER A 13 -2.29 4.14 -37.91
CA SER A 13 -1.06 3.96 -38.71
C SER A 13 -0.29 5.27 -38.65
N PHE A 14 1.02 5.13 -38.37
CA PHE A 14 2.06 6.15 -38.38
C PHE A 14 2.47 6.77 -37.06
N ILE A 15 3.31 5.99 -36.34
CA ILE A 15 4.53 6.51 -35.75
C ILE A 15 5.66 5.73 -36.46
N PRO A 16 6.63 6.37 -37.10
CA PRO A 16 7.74 5.64 -37.72
C PRO A 16 8.55 4.96 -36.63
N ALA A 17 8.65 3.63 -36.74
CA ALA A 17 9.59 2.84 -35.99
C ALA A 17 10.99 3.32 -36.26
N TYR A 18 11.67 3.89 -35.27
CA TYR A 18 13.12 4.03 -35.33
C TYR A 18 13.71 2.62 -35.26
N SER A 19 14.18 2.14 -36.39
CA SER A 19 15.00 0.93 -36.53
C SER A 19 16.24 1.09 -35.66
N ALA A 20 16.52 0.07 -34.87
CA ALA A 20 17.79 -0.11 -34.19
C ALA A 20 18.88 -0.21 -35.27
N GLY A 21 19.65 0.85 -35.42
CA GLY A 21 20.84 0.88 -36.29
C GLY A 21 21.97 0.13 -35.65
N ASP A 22 22.51 -0.74 -36.43
CA ASP A 22 23.67 -1.59 -36.22
C ASP A 22 24.80 -0.99 -35.36
N PHE A 23 25.12 -1.64 -34.27
CA PHE A 23 26.45 -1.55 -33.68
C PHE A 23 27.38 -2.52 -34.40
N GLY A 24 28.07 -2.00 -35.42
CA GLY A 24 29.12 -2.70 -36.09
C GLY A 24 30.34 -2.93 -35.21
N PHE A 25 30.69 -4.20 -35.06
CA PHE A 25 31.96 -4.64 -34.50
C PHE A 25 33.11 -4.17 -35.38
N LEU A 26 33.91 -3.23 -34.94
CA LEU A 26 35.19 -2.91 -35.53
C LEU A 26 36.30 -3.84 -35.02
N HIS A 27 36.59 -4.84 -35.82
CA HIS A 27 37.80 -5.65 -35.73
C HIS A 27 39.03 -4.77 -36.03
N GLN A 28 39.85 -4.49 -35.03
CA GLN A 28 41.15 -3.84 -35.21
C GLN A 28 42.25 -4.89 -35.46
N LYS A 29 42.74 -4.91 -36.72
CA LYS A 29 43.89 -5.69 -37.14
C LYS A 29 45.18 -5.17 -36.50
N ARG A 30 46.00 -6.12 -36.05
CA ARG A 30 47.40 -5.93 -35.63
C ARG A 30 48.25 -5.41 -36.75
N GLY A 31 49.01 -4.32 -36.50
CA GLY A 31 50.11 -3.84 -37.27
C GLY A 31 51.38 -3.68 -36.42
N LYS A 32 52.49 -4.25 -36.90
CA LYS A 32 53.76 -4.42 -36.23
C LYS A 32 54.60 -3.11 -36.18
N ALA A 33 55.30 -2.99 -35.06
CA ALA A 33 56.67 -2.50 -34.81
C ALA A 33 57.22 -1.34 -35.68
N ASN A 34 57.78 -0.34 -34.98
CA ASN A 34 59.19 0.02 -35.19
C ASN A 34 59.76 0.79 -33.97
N THR A 35 60.92 0.30 -33.58
CA THR A 35 61.83 0.72 -32.51
C THR A 35 62.65 1.92 -33.01
N VAL A 36 62.77 2.97 -32.20
CA VAL A 36 63.96 3.87 -32.22
C VAL A 36 64.34 4.22 -30.82
N ARG A 37 65.56 3.81 -30.48
CA ARG A 37 66.38 4.19 -29.31
C ARG A 37 66.87 5.61 -29.46
N VAL A 38 66.78 6.42 -28.37
CA VAL A 38 67.87 7.41 -28.13
C VAL A 38 68.15 7.40 -26.64
N CYS A 39 69.38 7.16 -26.32
CA CYS A 39 70.01 7.20 -24.99
C CYS A 39 70.49 8.61 -24.65
N PHE A 40 70.64 8.84 -23.37
CA PHE A 40 71.75 9.45 -22.61
C PHE A 40 71.47 10.72 -21.76
N LEU A 41 71.76 10.54 -20.51
CA LEU A 41 72.48 11.38 -19.54
C LEU A 41 71.86 12.68 -19.06
N GLY A 42 71.64 12.71 -17.77
CA GLY A 42 71.50 13.88 -16.93
C GLY A 42 71.50 13.48 -15.45
N LEU A 43 72.68 13.19 -14.92
CA LEU A 43 72.94 12.89 -13.51
C LEU A 43 73.25 14.22 -12.80
N LEU A 44 72.73 14.29 -11.52
CA LEU A 44 73.21 15.11 -10.41
C LEU A 44 72.38 16.33 -9.98
N LEU A 45 72.06 16.23 -8.70
CA LEU A 45 71.85 17.26 -7.68
C LEU A 45 70.44 17.92 -7.60
N PHE A 46 69.66 17.38 -6.64
CA PHE A 46 69.10 18.23 -5.56
C PHE A 46 68.80 17.43 -4.32
N LEU A 47 69.56 17.72 -3.29
CA LEU A 47 69.30 17.34 -1.91
C LEU A 47 68.14 18.19 -1.36
N GLY A 48 67.26 17.54 -0.65
CA GLY A 48 66.55 18.13 0.50
C GLY A 48 65.19 18.71 0.25
N CYS A 49 64.15 17.86 0.43
CA CYS A 49 62.94 18.21 1.20
C CYS A 49 62.19 16.88 1.44
N VAL A 50 62.52 16.24 2.55
CA VAL A 50 61.69 15.17 3.11
C VAL A 50 60.48 15.86 3.74
N SER A 51 59.45 16.12 2.94
CA SER A 51 58.12 16.34 3.48
C SER A 51 57.55 14.96 3.87
N HIS A 52 57.46 14.75 5.18
CA HIS A 52 56.66 13.64 5.72
C HIS A 52 55.19 13.85 5.25
N GLY A 53 54.84 13.31 4.10
CA GLY A 53 53.49 13.00 3.79
C GLY A 53 53.07 11.90 4.77
N THR A 54 52.36 12.28 5.81
CA THR A 54 51.58 11.36 6.60
C THR A 54 50.60 10.70 5.63
N CYS A 55 50.97 9.52 5.15
CA CYS A 55 50.02 8.57 4.58
C CYS A 55 49.00 8.34 5.70
N LEU A 56 47.87 9.01 5.64
CA LEU A 56 46.72 8.64 6.42
C LEU A 56 46.42 7.21 5.99
N ALA A 57 46.87 6.24 6.79
CA ALA A 57 46.45 4.87 6.70
C ALA A 57 44.91 4.93 6.79
N VAL A 58 44.23 4.65 5.68
CA VAL A 58 42.81 4.33 5.68
C VAL A 58 42.69 3.18 6.67
N GLN A 59 42.14 3.47 7.86
CA GLN A 59 41.81 2.42 8.82
C GLN A 59 40.93 1.42 8.06
N PRO A 60 41.24 0.10 8.07
CA PRO A 60 40.34 -0.87 7.47
C PRO A 60 38.97 -0.66 8.11
N GLU A 61 37.94 -0.42 7.30
CA GLU A 61 36.54 -0.35 7.78
C GLU A 61 36.32 -1.60 8.63
N THR A 62 36.07 -1.43 9.93
CA THR A 62 35.81 -2.55 10.83
C THR A 62 34.52 -3.22 10.35
N LEU A 63 34.61 -4.49 9.95
CA LEU A 63 33.46 -5.28 9.48
C LEU A 63 32.33 -5.24 10.52
N SER A 64 31.16 -4.86 10.08
CA SER A 64 29.92 -4.90 10.88
C SER A 64 29.26 -6.26 10.71
N PHE A 65 29.05 -6.98 11.81
CA PHE A 65 28.38 -8.28 11.74
C PHE A 65 26.99 -8.19 11.10
N ASN A 66 26.17 -7.20 11.47
CA ASN A 66 24.81 -7.04 10.96
C ASN A 66 24.77 -6.60 9.48
N HIS A 67 25.78 -5.85 9.01
CA HIS A 67 25.79 -5.32 7.65
C HIS A 67 26.56 -6.23 6.68
N ASP A 68 27.73 -6.77 7.09
CA ASP A 68 28.64 -7.43 6.17
C ASP A 68 28.59 -8.97 6.30
N VAL A 69 28.39 -9.51 7.51
CA VAL A 69 28.51 -10.93 7.82
C VAL A 69 27.15 -11.64 7.90
N ARG A 70 26.24 -11.10 8.71
CA ARG A 70 24.91 -11.72 8.92
C ARG A 70 24.14 -11.97 7.62
N PRO A 71 24.10 -11.07 6.63
CA PRO A 71 23.42 -11.32 5.36
C PRO A 71 23.99 -12.50 4.59
N ILE A 72 25.33 -12.73 4.69
CA ILE A 72 25.99 -13.88 4.06
C ILE A 72 25.57 -15.16 4.79
N LEU A 73 25.68 -15.19 6.12
CA LEU A 73 25.32 -16.35 6.93
C LEU A 73 23.83 -16.69 6.78
N SER A 74 22.97 -15.70 6.84
CA SER A 74 21.52 -15.90 6.69
C SER A 74 21.18 -16.51 5.33
N ARG A 75 21.68 -15.92 4.25
CA ARG A 75 21.37 -16.36 2.89
C ARG A 75 21.92 -17.75 2.55
N HIS A 76 23.12 -18.09 3.07
CA HIS A 76 23.85 -19.27 2.61
C HIS A 76 23.98 -20.38 3.66
N CYS A 77 23.76 -20.09 4.97
CA CYS A 77 24.06 -21.04 6.05
C CYS A 77 22.87 -21.35 6.96
N PHE A 78 22.00 -20.34 7.31
CA PHE A 78 20.97 -20.50 8.33
C PHE A 78 19.86 -21.49 7.97
N ALA A 79 19.65 -21.80 6.70
CA ALA A 79 18.69 -22.82 6.30
C ALA A 79 18.99 -24.18 6.92
N CYS A 80 20.32 -24.49 7.14
CA CYS A 80 20.79 -25.75 7.73
C CYS A 80 21.51 -25.56 9.07
N HIS A 81 21.95 -24.34 9.40
CA HIS A 81 22.71 -24.01 10.62
C HIS A 81 22.12 -22.80 11.36
N GLY A 82 20.81 -22.69 11.37
CA GLY A 82 20.05 -21.59 11.95
C GLY A 82 19.09 -22.00 13.08
N PRO A 83 18.05 -21.18 13.34
CA PRO A 83 17.10 -21.37 14.43
C PRO A 83 16.26 -22.65 14.33
N ASP A 84 15.88 -23.07 13.13
CA ASP A 84 15.01 -24.23 12.92
C ASP A 84 15.69 -25.52 13.40
N SER A 85 15.17 -26.11 14.48
CA SER A 85 15.71 -27.33 15.06
C SER A 85 15.45 -28.58 14.21
N HIS A 86 14.46 -28.54 13.33
CA HIS A 86 14.09 -29.70 12.53
C HIS A 86 15.05 -29.94 11.35
N ASP A 87 15.46 -28.86 10.67
CA ASP A 87 16.35 -28.94 9.51
C ASP A 87 17.85 -28.77 9.89
N ARG A 88 18.15 -28.55 11.18
CA ARG A 88 19.49 -28.26 11.66
C ARG A 88 20.45 -29.42 11.47
N GLN A 89 21.58 -29.16 10.80
CA GLN A 89 22.63 -30.12 10.56
C GLN A 89 23.72 -30.01 11.60
N ALA A 90 24.32 -31.15 12.01
CA ALA A 90 25.41 -31.28 12.95
C ALA A 90 25.19 -30.54 14.29
N GLY A 91 23.98 -30.24 14.70
CA GLY A 91 23.66 -29.47 15.89
C GLY A 91 24.19 -28.04 15.89
N LEU A 92 24.77 -27.54 14.78
CA LEU A 92 25.45 -26.26 14.67
C LEU A 92 24.43 -25.12 14.47
N ARG A 93 24.59 -24.05 15.27
CA ARG A 93 23.89 -22.78 15.14
C ARG A 93 24.83 -21.65 14.88
N LEU A 94 24.85 -21.13 13.67
CA LEU A 94 25.68 -19.99 13.28
C LEU A 94 25.00 -18.64 13.57
N ASP A 95 23.73 -18.65 13.96
CA ASP A 95 22.99 -17.47 14.40
C ASP A 95 23.23 -17.09 15.86
N ILE A 96 23.77 -18.02 16.68
CA ILE A 96 24.09 -17.81 18.10
C ILE A 96 25.60 -18.02 18.36
N ARG A 97 26.26 -16.97 18.83
CA ARG A 97 27.69 -16.96 19.07
C ARG A 97 28.16 -18.11 19.97
N THR A 98 27.48 -18.34 21.10
CA THR A 98 27.85 -19.39 22.05
C THR A 98 27.88 -20.78 21.44
N ASN A 99 26.92 -21.10 20.58
CA ASN A 99 26.84 -22.37 19.87
C ASN A 99 27.88 -22.47 18.73
N ALA A 100 28.06 -21.38 17.96
CA ALA A 100 29.03 -21.35 16.86
C ALA A 100 30.49 -21.53 17.32
N LEU A 101 30.79 -21.19 18.58
CA LEU A 101 32.14 -21.36 19.19
C LEU A 101 32.31 -22.68 19.94
N GLN A 102 31.23 -23.46 20.16
CA GLN A 102 31.30 -24.74 20.85
C GLN A 102 32.02 -25.81 20.00
N GLU A 103 32.55 -26.80 20.70
CA GLU A 103 33.09 -27.99 20.07
C GLU A 103 31.94 -28.85 19.54
N LEU A 104 32.01 -29.24 18.28
CA LEU A 104 31.07 -30.09 17.61
C LEU A 104 31.30 -31.57 17.97
N GLU A 105 30.34 -32.43 17.68
CA GLU A 105 30.51 -33.90 17.88
C GLU A 105 31.74 -34.49 17.16
N SER A 106 32.20 -33.82 16.11
CA SER A 106 33.43 -34.17 15.38
C SER A 106 34.71 -33.85 16.13
N GLY A 107 34.67 -33.22 17.31
CA GLY A 107 35.84 -32.72 18.06
C GLY A 107 36.46 -31.45 17.47
N ARG A 108 35.83 -30.84 16.44
CA ARG A 108 36.25 -29.58 15.80
C ARG A 108 35.36 -28.43 16.23
N ARG A 109 35.81 -27.20 15.99
CA ARG A 109 35.02 -25.98 16.23
C ARG A 109 34.65 -25.31 14.90
N ALA A 110 33.40 -24.90 14.77
CA ALA A 110 32.99 -24.18 13.57
C ALA A 110 33.73 -22.84 13.45
N ILE A 111 33.91 -22.12 14.54
CA ILE A 111 34.64 -20.84 14.60
C ILE A 111 35.59 -20.84 15.79
N VAL A 112 36.86 -20.50 15.54
CA VAL A 112 37.87 -20.20 16.54
C VAL A 112 38.24 -18.72 16.40
N PRO A 113 37.81 -17.85 17.32
CA PRO A 113 38.02 -16.40 17.20
C PRO A 113 39.51 -16.05 17.03
N GLY A 114 39.82 -15.22 16.04
CA GLY A 114 41.18 -14.77 15.72
C GLY A 114 42.04 -15.80 14.99
N LYS A 115 41.51 -17.01 14.68
CA LYS A 115 42.26 -18.09 14.06
C LYS A 115 41.49 -18.73 12.89
N PRO A 116 41.44 -18.09 11.70
CA PRO A 116 40.78 -18.63 10.52
C PRO A 116 41.26 -20.03 10.15
N GLU A 117 42.55 -20.30 10.31
CA GLU A 117 43.21 -21.59 9.98
C GLU A 117 42.78 -22.76 10.87
N GLU A 118 42.27 -22.46 12.10
CA GLU A 118 41.73 -23.46 13.03
C GLU A 118 40.20 -23.58 12.95
N SER A 119 39.56 -22.74 12.11
CA SER A 119 38.10 -22.61 12.01
C SER A 119 37.54 -23.49 10.89
N GLU A 120 36.70 -24.48 11.24
CA GLU A 120 36.05 -25.39 10.28
C GLU A 120 35.18 -24.65 9.25
N LEU A 121 34.53 -23.56 9.64
CA LEU A 121 33.78 -22.69 8.73
C LEU A 121 34.68 -22.20 7.58
N VAL A 122 35.85 -21.65 7.91
CA VAL A 122 36.78 -21.11 6.91
C VAL A 122 37.36 -22.23 6.04
N ALA A 123 37.72 -23.37 6.67
CA ALA A 123 38.24 -24.52 5.95
C ALA A 123 37.24 -25.01 4.90
N ARG A 124 35.96 -25.16 5.29
CA ARG A 124 34.91 -25.69 4.40
C ARG A 124 34.47 -24.72 3.30
N ILE A 125 34.39 -23.41 3.56
CA ILE A 125 34.04 -22.45 2.49
C ILE A 125 35.12 -22.28 1.43
N LEU A 126 36.39 -22.62 1.78
CA LEU A 126 37.56 -22.54 0.90
C LEU A 126 37.86 -23.88 0.21
N ASP A 127 37.25 -24.98 0.65
CA ASP A 127 37.51 -26.30 0.08
C ASP A 127 37.02 -26.37 -1.38
N SER A 128 37.59 -27.30 -2.16
CA SER A 128 37.24 -27.61 -3.53
C SER A 128 36.57 -28.96 -3.68
N ASP A 129 36.58 -29.82 -2.65
CA ASP A 129 35.95 -31.11 -2.65
C ASP A 129 34.43 -30.97 -2.49
N PRO A 130 33.61 -31.44 -3.47
CA PRO A 130 32.15 -31.36 -3.42
C PRO A 130 31.52 -31.97 -2.17
N ASP A 131 32.16 -32.97 -1.58
CA ASP A 131 31.67 -33.65 -0.38
C ASP A 131 32.05 -32.93 0.93
N VAL A 132 32.92 -31.92 0.86
CA VAL A 132 33.41 -31.16 2.01
C VAL A 132 33.00 -29.69 1.98
N ILE A 133 32.94 -29.10 0.80
CA ILE A 133 32.64 -27.67 0.63
C ILE A 133 31.27 -27.27 1.23
N MET A 134 31.25 -26.09 1.87
CA MET A 134 30.02 -25.48 2.35
C MET A 134 29.79 -24.09 1.71
N PRO A 135 28.56 -23.76 1.29
CA PRO A 135 27.38 -24.64 1.19
C PRO A 135 27.59 -25.78 0.19
N PRO A 136 26.88 -26.94 0.39
CA PRO A 136 27.04 -28.07 -0.52
C PRO A 136 26.45 -27.75 -1.91
N PRO A 137 27.02 -28.29 -3.01
CA PRO A 137 26.64 -27.92 -4.38
C PRO A 137 25.15 -28.09 -4.69
N GLU A 138 24.51 -29.12 -4.12
CA GLU A 138 23.08 -29.41 -4.30
C GLU A 138 22.16 -28.36 -3.66
N SER A 139 22.67 -27.53 -2.75
CA SER A 139 21.90 -26.42 -2.14
C SER A 139 21.61 -25.27 -3.09
N ASN A 140 22.30 -25.19 -4.24
CA ASN A 140 22.30 -24.05 -5.17
C ASN A 140 22.72 -22.70 -4.53
N HIS A 141 23.36 -22.73 -3.38
CA HIS A 141 23.92 -21.56 -2.70
C HIS A 141 25.43 -21.52 -2.90
N VAL A 142 25.92 -20.61 -3.73
CA VAL A 142 27.37 -20.46 -3.99
C VAL A 142 27.86 -19.15 -3.40
N LEU A 143 28.93 -19.20 -2.60
CA LEU A 143 29.60 -18.01 -2.07
C LEU A 143 30.51 -17.39 -3.14
N THR A 144 30.42 -16.06 -3.30
CA THR A 144 31.39 -15.31 -4.12
C THR A 144 32.76 -15.25 -3.40
N GLN A 145 33.80 -14.91 -4.16
CA GLN A 145 35.17 -14.77 -3.57
C GLN A 145 35.16 -13.67 -2.48
N ASP A 146 34.54 -12.53 -2.72
CA ASP A 146 34.42 -11.43 -1.75
C ASP A 146 33.72 -11.88 -0.46
N GLN A 147 32.65 -12.68 -0.59
CA GLN A 147 31.94 -13.22 0.59
C GLN A 147 32.80 -14.16 1.42
N LYS A 148 33.62 -15.00 0.77
CA LYS A 148 34.59 -15.87 1.47
C LYS A 148 35.65 -15.06 2.18
N GLU A 149 36.12 -13.98 1.57
CA GLU A 149 37.12 -13.07 2.16
C GLU A 149 36.54 -12.32 3.36
N ILE A 150 35.29 -11.83 3.28
CA ILE A 150 34.58 -11.18 4.39
C ILE A 150 34.44 -12.14 5.58
N LEU A 151 33.98 -13.38 5.35
CA LEU A 151 33.80 -14.36 6.42
C LEU A 151 35.16 -14.71 7.06
N SER A 152 36.22 -14.89 6.26
CA SER A 152 37.54 -15.16 6.74
C SER A 152 38.14 -14.00 7.55
N ALA A 153 37.98 -12.77 7.08
CA ALA A 153 38.40 -11.55 7.76
C ALA A 153 37.64 -11.33 9.08
N TRP A 154 36.33 -11.63 9.09
CA TRP A 154 35.52 -11.57 10.31
C TRP A 154 36.01 -12.55 11.38
N VAL A 155 36.29 -13.79 11.00
CA VAL A 155 36.87 -14.78 11.93
C VAL A 155 38.25 -14.32 12.44
N ALA A 156 39.09 -13.79 11.55
CA ALA A 156 40.42 -13.24 11.92
C ALA A 156 40.29 -12.04 12.87
N GLY A 157 39.26 -11.22 12.72
CA GLY A 157 38.93 -10.08 13.59
C GLY A 157 38.32 -10.45 14.95
N GLY A 158 38.17 -11.75 15.27
CA GLY A 158 37.65 -12.21 16.56
C GLY A 158 36.25 -12.76 16.55
N ALA A 159 35.61 -12.83 15.38
CA ALA A 159 34.23 -13.33 15.18
C ALA A 159 33.23 -12.70 16.16
N GLU A 160 33.22 -11.37 16.22
CA GLU A 160 32.26 -10.66 17.08
C GLU A 160 30.87 -10.68 16.47
N TYR A 161 29.88 -11.06 17.29
CA TYR A 161 28.48 -11.09 16.95
C TYR A 161 27.79 -9.84 17.48
N GLN A 162 26.81 -9.34 16.71
CA GLN A 162 25.89 -8.28 17.14
C GLN A 162 24.49 -8.86 17.23
N PRO A 163 23.64 -8.45 18.20
CA PRO A 163 22.22 -8.72 18.16
C PRO A 163 21.64 -8.26 16.83
N HIS A 164 20.57 -8.92 16.35
CA HIS A 164 19.96 -8.52 15.09
C HIS A 164 19.39 -7.09 15.20
N TRP A 165 19.79 -6.22 14.27
CA TRP A 165 19.47 -4.78 14.31
C TRP A 165 17.97 -4.51 14.43
N ALA A 166 17.13 -5.36 13.81
CA ALA A 166 15.67 -5.19 13.85
C ALA A 166 15.07 -5.47 15.23
N TYR A 167 15.73 -6.22 16.09
CA TYR A 167 15.27 -6.63 17.42
C TYR A 167 16.05 -5.95 18.57
N VAL A 168 16.81 -4.92 18.25
CA VAL A 168 17.45 -4.03 19.23
C VAL A 168 16.70 -2.71 19.28
N SER A 169 16.43 -2.18 20.47
CA SER A 169 15.76 -0.87 20.61
C SER A 169 16.54 0.21 19.85
N PRO A 170 15.85 1.11 19.14
CA PRO A 170 16.50 2.23 18.46
C PRO A 170 17.27 3.10 19.44
N GLU A 171 18.40 3.63 18.99
CA GLU A 171 19.22 4.56 19.77
C GLU A 171 19.12 5.98 19.23
N LYS A 172 19.08 6.97 20.14
CA LYS A 172 19.10 8.39 19.77
C LYS A 172 20.51 8.85 19.40
N HIS A 173 20.95 8.46 18.21
CA HIS A 173 22.26 8.83 17.69
C HIS A 173 22.46 10.35 17.59
N LYS A 174 23.65 10.82 17.89
CA LYS A 174 24.01 12.24 17.71
C LYS A 174 23.97 12.59 16.23
N VAL A 175 23.47 13.79 15.94
CA VAL A 175 23.53 14.36 14.59
C VAL A 175 25.00 14.56 14.22
N PRO A 176 25.45 14.05 13.05
CA PRO A 176 26.83 14.23 12.61
C PRO A 176 27.19 15.71 12.46
N ASN A 177 28.40 16.11 12.89
CA ASN A 177 28.95 17.42 12.57
C ASN A 177 29.49 17.37 11.14
N THR A 178 28.82 18.01 10.20
CA THR A 178 29.26 18.09 8.81
C THR A 178 30.10 19.32 8.56
N ILE A 179 31.10 19.21 7.66
CA ILE A 179 32.00 20.31 7.33
C ILE A 179 31.25 21.45 6.61
N ASP A 180 30.18 21.15 5.90
CA ASP A 180 29.32 22.11 5.18
C ASP A 180 27.90 22.12 5.75
N ASP A 181 27.73 22.87 6.85
CA ASP A 181 26.40 23.07 7.44
C ASP A 181 25.43 23.85 6.53
N GLN A 182 25.93 24.54 5.50
CA GLN A 182 25.09 25.33 4.57
C GLN A 182 24.28 24.43 3.64
N TRP A 183 24.74 23.21 3.37
CA TRP A 183 23.97 22.25 2.56
C TRP A 183 22.76 21.69 3.34
N CYS A 184 22.88 21.50 4.64
CA CYS A 184 21.85 20.86 5.47
C CYS A 184 20.74 21.85 5.84
N LEU A 185 19.47 21.46 5.62
CA LEU A 185 18.29 22.23 6.04
C LEU A 185 17.73 21.71 7.37
N ASN A 186 17.88 20.42 7.64
CA ASN A 186 17.50 19.82 8.92
C ASN A 186 18.44 18.65 9.27
N TRP A 187 18.24 18.04 10.43
CA TRP A 187 19.12 16.99 10.94
C TRP A 187 19.19 15.72 10.07
N ILE A 188 18.19 15.42 9.25
CA ILE A 188 18.20 14.29 8.30
C ILE A 188 19.35 14.46 7.31
N ASP A 189 19.53 15.68 6.83
CA ASP A 189 20.51 15.99 5.80
C ASP A 189 21.95 15.74 6.27
N HIS A 190 22.25 15.93 7.55
CA HIS A 190 23.58 15.69 8.11
C HIS A 190 23.99 14.21 8.00
N PHE A 191 23.08 13.27 8.24
CA PHE A 191 23.36 11.84 8.07
C PHE A 191 23.63 11.48 6.61
N ILE A 192 22.83 12.04 5.69
CA ILE A 192 22.93 11.77 4.26
C ILE A 192 24.23 12.40 3.72
N PHE A 193 24.49 13.66 4.06
CA PHE A 193 25.68 14.36 3.62
C PHE A 193 26.97 13.72 4.12
N GLN A 194 27.01 13.29 5.38
CA GLN A 194 28.13 12.53 5.91
C GLN A 194 28.43 11.29 5.05
N ARG A 195 27.40 10.48 4.77
CA ARG A 195 27.55 9.25 3.99
C ARG A 195 27.99 9.51 2.56
N LEU A 196 27.46 10.55 1.92
CA LEU A 196 27.87 10.97 0.59
C LEU A 196 29.34 11.37 0.57
N ASN A 197 29.81 12.13 1.57
CA ASN A 197 31.22 12.53 1.71
C ASN A 197 32.13 11.30 1.92
N GLU A 198 31.72 10.34 2.75
CA GLU A 198 32.47 9.07 2.96
C GLU A 198 32.64 8.29 1.65
N LYS A 199 31.62 8.35 0.76
CA LYS A 199 31.66 7.67 -0.54
C LYS A 199 32.20 8.52 -1.68
N GLY A 200 32.56 9.77 -1.43
CA GLY A 200 33.07 10.71 -2.44
C GLY A 200 32.05 11.07 -3.52
N ILE A 201 30.74 11.02 -3.19
CA ILE A 201 29.64 11.32 -4.11
C ILE A 201 29.08 12.71 -3.79
N SER A 202 29.02 13.57 -4.78
CA SER A 202 28.39 14.88 -4.63
C SER A 202 26.86 14.79 -4.73
N PRO A 203 26.10 15.45 -3.84
CA PRO A 203 24.65 15.49 -3.95
C PRO A 203 24.20 16.27 -5.20
N ALA A 204 23.04 15.93 -5.73
CA ALA A 204 22.39 16.68 -6.81
C ALA A 204 22.04 18.10 -6.33
N THR A 205 21.88 19.02 -7.29
CA THR A 205 21.35 20.37 -7.02
C THR A 205 19.87 20.30 -6.59
N ASP A 206 19.35 21.37 -6.05
CA ASP A 206 17.91 21.48 -5.78
C ASP A 206 17.10 21.33 -7.08
N ALA A 207 15.92 20.71 -6.98
CA ALA A 207 14.97 20.66 -8.08
C ALA A 207 14.50 22.07 -8.47
N ASP A 208 14.15 22.26 -9.74
CA ASP A 208 13.49 23.50 -10.14
C ASP A 208 12.16 23.70 -9.38
N PRO A 209 11.71 24.94 -9.18
CA PRO A 209 10.55 25.22 -8.34
C PRO A 209 9.26 24.54 -8.81
N ILE A 210 9.02 24.38 -10.11
CA ILE A 210 7.80 23.76 -10.65
C ILE A 210 7.83 22.26 -10.37
N THR A 211 8.96 21.61 -10.64
CA THR A 211 9.18 20.18 -10.32
C THR A 211 9.01 19.91 -8.83
N LEU A 212 9.56 20.76 -7.97
CA LEU A 212 9.44 20.62 -6.51
C LEU A 212 7.99 20.75 -6.05
N VAL A 213 7.25 21.77 -6.52
CA VAL A 213 5.83 21.94 -6.19
C VAL A 213 5.00 20.77 -6.70
N ARG A 214 5.23 20.32 -7.94
CA ARG A 214 4.53 19.16 -8.50
C ARG A 214 4.78 17.91 -7.67
N ARG A 215 6.02 17.66 -7.29
CA ARG A 215 6.43 16.53 -6.46
C ARG A 215 5.73 16.53 -5.11
N VAL A 216 5.88 17.62 -4.35
CA VAL A 216 5.36 17.67 -2.97
C VAL A 216 3.84 17.68 -2.94
N THR A 217 3.17 18.32 -3.90
CA THR A 217 1.72 18.33 -3.98
C THR A 217 1.21 16.92 -4.25
N PHE A 218 1.80 16.20 -5.21
CA PHE A 218 1.41 14.83 -5.50
C PHE A 218 1.73 13.87 -4.34
N ASP A 219 2.94 13.94 -3.78
CA ASP A 219 3.35 13.03 -2.70
C ASP A 219 2.46 13.18 -1.46
N LEU A 220 2.05 14.42 -1.13
CA LEU A 220 1.21 14.70 0.04
C LEU A 220 -0.29 14.51 -0.22
N THR A 221 -0.78 14.71 -1.44
CA THR A 221 -2.23 14.71 -1.71
C THR A 221 -2.70 13.63 -2.69
N GLY A 222 -1.78 12.99 -3.42
CA GLY A 222 -2.10 12.05 -4.50
C GLY A 222 -2.59 12.74 -5.78
N LEU A 223 -2.54 14.07 -5.86
CA LEU A 223 -2.97 14.88 -6.99
C LEU A 223 -1.85 15.83 -7.43
N PRO A 224 -1.66 16.08 -8.73
CA PRO A 224 -0.76 17.15 -9.18
C PRO A 224 -1.34 18.52 -8.82
N PRO A 225 -0.50 19.58 -8.77
CA PRO A 225 -0.96 20.94 -8.55
C PRO A 225 -1.72 21.45 -9.80
N THR A 226 -2.66 22.35 -9.59
CA THR A 226 -3.29 23.12 -10.67
C THR A 226 -2.32 24.17 -11.21
N PRO A 227 -2.54 24.72 -12.43
CA PRO A 227 -1.79 25.87 -12.92
C PRO A 227 -1.77 27.07 -11.97
N SER A 228 -2.90 27.32 -11.27
CA SER A 228 -3.00 28.38 -10.26
C SER A 228 -2.09 28.12 -9.05
N ASP A 229 -2.07 26.87 -8.52
CA ASP A 229 -1.18 26.52 -7.40
C ASP A 229 0.30 26.78 -7.72
N ILE A 230 0.70 26.54 -8.99
CA ILE A 230 2.06 26.83 -9.45
C ILE A 230 2.30 28.34 -9.50
N ASP A 231 1.39 29.11 -10.10
CA ASP A 231 1.53 30.57 -10.25
C ASP A 231 1.55 31.25 -8.87
N ASP A 232 0.71 30.81 -7.94
CA ASP A 232 0.67 31.30 -6.55
C ASP A 232 2.02 31.06 -5.84
N TYR A 233 2.56 29.85 -5.96
CA TYR A 233 3.85 29.52 -5.37
C TYR A 233 5.00 30.34 -5.97
N LEU A 234 5.03 30.49 -7.30
CA LEU A 234 6.08 31.26 -7.98
C LEU A 234 6.00 32.76 -7.67
N SER A 235 4.81 33.31 -7.44
CA SER A 235 4.59 34.70 -7.07
C SER A 235 4.91 34.98 -5.62
N ASN A 236 4.81 34.01 -4.73
CA ASN A 236 5.13 34.13 -3.32
C ASN A 236 6.65 34.35 -3.11
N LYS A 237 7.04 35.50 -2.55
CA LYS A 237 8.43 35.88 -2.30
C LYS A 237 8.91 35.61 -0.87
N SER A 238 8.08 34.98 -0.02
CA SER A 238 8.47 34.60 1.33
C SER A 238 9.64 33.61 1.32
N ALA A 239 10.56 33.74 2.26
CA ALA A 239 11.69 32.81 2.42
C ALA A 239 11.23 31.39 2.82
N ASP A 240 10.11 31.29 3.54
CA ASP A 240 9.47 30.06 4.04
C ASP A 240 8.31 29.57 3.16
N ARG A 241 8.22 30.08 1.91
CA ARG A 241 7.10 29.74 1.00
C ARG A 241 6.93 28.24 0.77
N TYR A 242 8.02 27.47 0.85
CA TYR A 242 7.97 26.02 0.68
C TYR A 242 7.36 25.35 1.91
N GLU A 243 7.77 25.75 3.09
CA GLU A 243 7.24 25.27 4.37
C GLU A 243 5.74 25.62 4.49
N GLN A 244 5.34 26.85 4.09
CA GLN A 244 3.93 27.25 4.02
C GLN A 244 3.13 26.37 3.07
N LEU A 245 3.68 26.02 1.90
CA LEU A 245 3.05 25.07 0.97
C LEU A 245 2.89 23.69 1.61
N VAL A 246 3.93 23.15 2.22
CA VAL A 246 3.90 21.86 2.91
C VAL A 246 2.82 21.83 4.00
N ASP A 247 2.77 22.87 4.86
CA ASP A 247 1.80 22.95 5.95
C ASP A 247 0.35 23.02 5.42
N ARG A 248 0.11 23.78 4.34
CA ARG A 248 -1.19 23.85 3.66
C ARG A 248 -1.60 22.47 3.09
N LEU A 249 -0.68 21.75 2.47
CA LEU A 249 -0.95 20.44 1.88
C LEU A 249 -1.23 19.38 2.95
N LEU A 250 -0.47 19.36 4.05
CA LEU A 250 -0.67 18.48 5.20
C LEU A 250 -2.03 18.69 5.89
N ALA A 251 -2.53 19.94 5.90
CA ALA A 251 -3.84 20.27 6.45
C ALA A 251 -5.01 19.91 5.52
N SER A 252 -4.73 19.60 4.26
CA SER A 252 -5.76 19.27 3.26
C SER A 252 -6.42 17.92 3.52
N PRO A 253 -7.76 17.80 3.33
CA PRO A 253 -8.43 16.49 3.33
C PRO A 253 -7.85 15.49 2.32
N ARG A 254 -7.29 15.98 1.20
CA ARG A 254 -6.63 15.16 0.17
C ARG A 254 -5.41 14.41 0.73
N HIS A 255 -4.73 14.97 1.74
CA HIS A 255 -3.62 14.30 2.43
C HIS A 255 -4.09 13.04 3.17
N ALA A 256 -5.21 13.13 3.87
CA ALA A 256 -5.80 11.98 4.55
C ALA A 256 -6.21 10.87 3.57
N GLU A 257 -6.80 11.21 2.42
CA GLU A 257 -7.11 10.24 1.37
C GLU A 257 -5.84 9.58 0.79
N ARG A 258 -4.75 10.35 0.64
CA ARG A 258 -3.45 9.81 0.17
C ARG A 258 -2.86 8.81 1.15
N LEU A 259 -2.85 9.10 2.44
CA LEU A 259 -2.38 8.18 3.48
C LEU A 259 -3.30 6.96 3.62
N ALA A 260 -4.63 7.17 3.52
CA ALA A 260 -5.57 6.06 3.54
C ALA A 260 -5.31 5.07 2.40
N SER A 261 -5.03 5.53 1.18
CA SER A 261 -4.70 4.63 0.05
C SER A 261 -3.52 3.71 0.36
N TRP A 262 -2.47 4.23 1.02
CA TRP A 262 -1.33 3.44 1.47
C TRP A 262 -1.71 2.45 2.58
N TRP A 263 -2.47 2.91 3.60
CA TRP A 263 -2.87 2.07 4.73
C TRP A 263 -3.77 0.90 4.31
N LEU A 264 -4.68 1.14 3.36
CA LEU A 264 -5.63 0.12 2.88
C LEU A 264 -4.94 -1.07 2.18
N ASP A 265 -3.75 -0.87 1.60
CA ASP A 265 -2.93 -1.98 1.08
C ASP A 265 -2.35 -2.84 2.19
N LEU A 266 -1.88 -2.20 3.27
CA LEU A 266 -1.31 -2.91 4.42
C LEU A 266 -2.34 -3.81 5.11
N VAL A 267 -3.58 -3.32 5.24
CA VAL A 267 -4.64 -4.02 6.00
C VAL A 267 -5.56 -4.87 5.11
N ARG A 268 -5.23 -5.10 3.84
CA ARG A 268 -5.98 -5.96 2.92
C ARG A 268 -7.43 -5.49 2.66
N TYR A 269 -7.68 -4.16 2.70
CA TYR A 269 -9.02 -3.64 2.44
C TYR A 269 -9.53 -4.05 1.06
N ALA A 270 -10.76 -4.57 1.01
CA ALA A 270 -11.51 -4.77 -0.23
C ALA A 270 -13.02 -4.62 0.02
N ASP A 271 -13.78 -4.45 -1.05
CA ASP A 271 -15.25 -4.43 -1.02
C ASP A 271 -15.85 -5.84 -1.19
N THR A 272 -14.99 -6.87 -1.22
CA THR A 272 -15.37 -8.28 -1.42
C THR A 272 -14.62 -9.19 -0.47
N VAL A 273 -15.17 -10.40 -0.27
CA VAL A 273 -14.67 -11.33 0.74
C VAL A 273 -13.62 -12.32 0.24
N GLY A 274 -13.26 -12.29 -1.04
CA GLY A 274 -12.27 -13.21 -1.62
C GLY A 274 -12.77 -14.63 -1.81
N TYR A 275 -11.83 -15.57 -1.99
CA TYR A 275 -12.06 -16.95 -2.36
C TYR A 275 -12.92 -17.12 -3.62
N HIS A 276 -13.34 -18.34 -3.92
CA HIS A 276 -14.06 -18.66 -5.15
C HIS A 276 -15.36 -17.87 -5.31
N GLY A 277 -16.09 -17.64 -4.21
CA GLY A 277 -17.32 -16.86 -4.23
C GLY A 277 -17.13 -15.37 -4.38
N ASP A 278 -16.05 -14.80 -3.88
CA ASP A 278 -15.66 -13.37 -3.86
C ASP A 278 -16.84 -12.37 -3.84
N GLN A 279 -17.79 -12.61 -2.94
CA GLN A 279 -19.04 -11.84 -2.84
C GLN A 279 -18.79 -10.43 -2.32
N THR A 280 -19.60 -9.49 -2.78
CA THR A 280 -19.54 -8.10 -2.33
C THR A 280 -19.98 -7.99 -0.87
N HIS A 281 -19.09 -7.50 -0.02
CA HIS A 281 -19.32 -7.08 1.36
C HIS A 281 -18.62 -5.75 1.59
N SER A 282 -19.39 -4.68 1.59
CA SER A 282 -18.82 -3.35 1.68
C SER A 282 -18.09 -3.13 3.00
N ALA A 283 -16.81 -2.82 2.92
CA ALA A 283 -16.01 -2.34 4.03
C ALA A 283 -15.81 -0.80 3.99
N SER A 284 -16.57 -0.10 3.14
CA SER A 284 -16.45 1.35 2.96
C SER A 284 -16.52 2.17 4.26
N PRO A 285 -17.31 1.82 5.30
CA PRO A 285 -17.29 2.56 6.56
C PRO A 285 -15.93 2.49 7.29
N TYR A 286 -15.20 1.37 7.18
CA TYR A 286 -13.83 1.25 7.71
C TYR A 286 -12.86 2.14 6.92
N ARG A 287 -12.89 2.14 5.58
CA ARG A 287 -12.08 3.05 4.76
C ARG A 287 -12.34 4.51 5.16
N ASP A 288 -13.60 4.86 5.30
CA ASP A 288 -14.01 6.23 5.66
C ASP A 288 -13.53 6.60 7.07
N TRP A 289 -13.52 5.65 8.01
CA TRP A 289 -12.91 5.85 9.32
C TRP A 289 -11.39 6.08 9.23
N VAL A 290 -10.67 5.31 8.41
CA VAL A 290 -9.23 5.50 8.19
C VAL A 290 -8.94 6.91 7.64
N ILE A 291 -9.73 7.37 6.66
CA ILE A 291 -9.59 8.73 6.12
C ILE A 291 -9.85 9.76 7.22
N ALA A 292 -10.92 9.61 8.02
CA ALA A 292 -11.26 10.54 9.09
C ALA A 292 -10.19 10.56 10.21
N ALA A 293 -9.59 9.42 10.54
CA ALA A 293 -8.50 9.31 11.50
C ALA A 293 -7.26 10.09 11.04
N PHE A 294 -6.81 9.90 9.80
CA PHE A 294 -5.70 10.68 9.23
C PHE A 294 -6.05 12.16 9.04
N GLN A 295 -7.32 12.48 8.73
CA GLN A 295 -7.75 13.89 8.64
C GLN A 295 -7.69 14.61 9.99
N LYS A 296 -7.99 13.92 11.07
CA LYS A 296 -7.85 14.44 12.45
C LYS A 296 -6.41 14.38 12.96
N ASN A 297 -5.50 13.74 12.23
CA ASN A 297 -4.15 13.39 12.66
C ASN A 297 -4.18 12.60 13.97
N LEU A 298 -5.02 11.58 14.04
CA LEU A 298 -5.11 10.69 15.20
C LEU A 298 -3.74 10.06 15.45
N ASP A 299 -3.26 10.12 16.71
CA ASP A 299 -1.99 9.55 17.11
C ASP A 299 -1.92 8.07 16.73
N PHE A 300 -0.79 7.64 16.16
CA PHE A 300 -0.70 6.32 15.53
C PHE A 300 -0.82 5.16 16.54
N ASP A 301 -0.46 5.37 17.79
CA ASP A 301 -0.69 4.42 18.89
C ASP A 301 -2.19 4.17 19.10
N ARG A 302 -2.98 5.24 19.20
CA ARG A 302 -4.45 5.19 19.35
C ARG A 302 -5.10 4.58 18.10
N PHE A 303 -4.59 4.94 16.91
CA PHE A 303 -5.02 4.38 15.64
C PHE A 303 -4.80 2.86 15.60
N THR A 304 -3.68 2.37 16.15
CA THR A 304 -3.35 0.95 16.27
C THR A 304 -4.25 0.24 17.27
N GLU A 305 -4.39 0.78 18.49
CA GLU A 305 -5.24 0.22 19.53
C GLU A 305 -6.69 0.04 19.07
N MET A 306 -7.25 1.07 18.44
CA MET A 306 -8.63 1.05 17.96
C MET A 306 -8.88 -0.04 16.91
N GLN A 307 -7.90 -0.36 16.08
CA GLN A 307 -8.04 -1.40 15.07
C GLN A 307 -7.96 -2.81 15.65
N ILE A 308 -6.98 -3.06 16.52
CA ILE A 308 -6.75 -4.40 17.08
C ILE A 308 -7.78 -4.75 18.17
N ALA A 309 -8.14 -3.76 18.97
CA ALA A 309 -8.93 -3.95 20.18
C ALA A 309 -10.11 -2.96 20.35
N GLY A 310 -10.58 -2.37 19.24
CA GLY A 310 -11.66 -1.37 19.28
C GLY A 310 -12.97 -1.85 19.90
N ASP A 311 -13.23 -3.16 19.88
CA ASP A 311 -14.40 -3.80 20.48
C ASP A 311 -14.28 -4.06 21.99
N PHE A 312 -13.08 -3.85 22.60
CA PHE A 312 -12.91 -3.97 24.04
C PHE A 312 -13.46 -2.76 24.79
N SER A 313 -14.11 -3.00 25.91
CA SER A 313 -14.65 -1.96 26.81
C SER A 313 -15.62 -0.99 26.14
N VAL A 314 -16.25 -1.37 25.03
CA VAL A 314 -17.18 -0.51 24.31
C VAL A 314 -18.56 -0.63 24.90
N LYS A 315 -18.98 0.37 25.65
CA LYS A 315 -20.39 0.56 26.02
C LYS A 315 -21.02 1.51 25.00
N ASN A 316 -22.29 1.28 24.64
CA ASN A 316 -23.03 2.16 23.72
C ASN A 316 -23.08 3.63 24.16
N SER A 317 -22.74 3.92 25.41
CA SER A 317 -22.64 5.27 26.00
C SER A 317 -21.25 5.91 25.85
N ASP A 318 -20.26 5.22 25.28
CA ASP A 318 -18.92 5.75 25.05
C ASP A 318 -18.97 6.76 23.88
N GLU A 319 -18.44 7.96 24.06
CA GLU A 319 -18.40 9.02 23.05
C GLU A 319 -17.74 8.57 21.74
N HIS A 320 -16.80 7.62 21.82
CA HIS A 320 -16.08 7.07 20.66
C HIS A 320 -16.59 5.69 20.22
N PHE A 321 -17.76 5.25 20.69
CA PHE A 321 -18.31 3.93 20.40
C PHE A 321 -18.31 3.59 18.91
N GLU A 322 -18.87 4.47 18.08
CA GLU A 322 -18.98 4.24 16.65
C GLU A 322 -17.60 4.19 15.96
N ASP A 323 -16.66 5.06 16.35
CA ASP A 323 -15.31 5.06 15.77
C ASP A 323 -14.56 3.78 16.13
N ARG A 324 -14.68 3.29 17.37
CA ARG A 324 -14.09 2.00 17.81
C ARG A 324 -14.70 0.81 17.06
N LEU A 325 -16.01 0.83 16.85
CA LEU A 325 -16.70 -0.23 16.09
C LEU A 325 -16.22 -0.28 14.63
N LEU A 326 -16.09 0.90 13.98
CA LEU A 326 -15.58 0.99 12.62
C LEU A 326 -14.12 0.56 12.53
N ALA A 327 -13.27 1.01 13.43
CA ALA A 327 -11.86 0.66 13.50
C ALA A 327 -11.64 -0.85 13.68
N GLY A 328 -12.37 -1.45 14.64
CA GLY A 328 -12.29 -2.88 14.95
C GLY A 328 -12.68 -3.79 13.79
N ALA A 329 -13.37 -3.28 12.78
CA ALA A 329 -13.63 -4.03 11.55
C ALA A 329 -12.34 -4.48 10.83
N TYR A 330 -11.18 -3.90 11.16
CA TYR A 330 -9.86 -4.37 10.74
C TYR A 330 -9.71 -5.89 10.88
N ASN A 331 -10.12 -6.47 12.01
CA ASN A 331 -10.02 -7.91 12.27
C ASN A 331 -10.89 -8.77 11.33
N ARG A 332 -11.80 -8.15 10.55
CA ARG A 332 -12.73 -8.80 9.63
C ARG A 332 -12.43 -8.53 8.15
N LEU A 333 -11.33 -7.81 7.84
CA LEU A 333 -10.91 -7.52 6.45
C LEU A 333 -10.24 -8.70 5.74
N LEU A 334 -10.04 -9.82 6.42
CA LEU A 334 -9.50 -11.05 5.84
C LEU A 334 -10.45 -11.65 4.80
N GLN A 335 -9.93 -12.56 3.99
CA GLN A 335 -10.76 -13.36 3.10
C GLN A 335 -11.66 -14.31 3.92
N THR A 336 -12.95 -14.41 3.57
CA THR A 336 -13.90 -15.31 4.24
C THR A 336 -14.67 -16.17 3.26
N SER A 337 -14.86 -17.45 3.55
CA SER A 337 -15.65 -18.38 2.75
C SER A 337 -17.01 -18.67 3.38
N HIS A 338 -18.01 -18.96 2.52
CA HIS A 338 -19.33 -19.47 2.89
C HIS A 338 -19.80 -20.49 1.87
N GLU A 339 -18.89 -21.38 1.49
CA GLU A 339 -19.16 -22.37 0.43
C GLU A 339 -19.65 -23.68 1.02
N GLY A 340 -20.40 -24.44 0.22
CA GLY A 340 -20.85 -25.79 0.62
C GLY A 340 -19.64 -26.72 0.78
N GLY A 341 -19.63 -27.50 1.88
CA GLY A 341 -18.52 -28.40 2.18
C GLY A 341 -17.37 -27.79 2.97
N LEU A 342 -17.47 -26.51 3.36
CA LEU A 342 -16.52 -25.81 4.21
C LEU A 342 -16.32 -26.56 5.53
N GLN A 343 -15.05 -26.77 5.90
CA GLN A 343 -14.67 -27.35 7.18
C GLN A 343 -14.39 -26.20 8.18
N VAL A 344 -15.26 -26.04 9.18
CA VAL A 344 -15.19 -24.91 10.14
C VAL A 344 -13.81 -24.83 10.82
N LYS A 345 -13.25 -25.98 11.22
CA LYS A 345 -11.95 -26.06 11.91
C LYS A 345 -10.79 -25.61 11.01
N GLU A 346 -10.82 -25.98 9.72
CA GLU A 346 -9.85 -25.54 8.72
C GLU A 346 -9.86 -24.02 8.54
N TYR A 347 -11.05 -23.45 8.31
CA TYR A 347 -11.15 -22.00 8.10
C TYR A 347 -10.85 -21.17 9.36
N ARG A 348 -11.10 -21.70 10.55
CA ARG A 348 -10.59 -21.09 11.79
C ARG A 348 -9.08 -20.94 11.78
N THR A 349 -8.38 -22.02 11.42
CA THR A 349 -6.92 -22.02 11.31
C THR A 349 -6.45 -21.02 10.25
N ILE A 350 -7.11 -20.97 9.09
CA ILE A 350 -6.80 -20.04 8.02
C ILE A 350 -6.99 -18.57 8.47
N TYR A 351 -8.12 -18.26 9.12
CA TYR A 351 -8.41 -16.90 9.60
C TYR A 351 -7.46 -16.46 10.72
N GLN A 352 -7.11 -17.37 11.62
CA GLN A 352 -6.09 -17.12 12.65
C GLN A 352 -4.74 -16.83 12.00
N ALA A 353 -4.30 -17.67 11.08
CA ALA A 353 -3.02 -17.51 10.38
C ALA A 353 -2.96 -16.21 9.57
N ASP A 354 -4.05 -15.81 8.92
CA ASP A 354 -4.15 -14.54 8.19
C ASP A 354 -3.97 -13.35 9.13
N ARG A 355 -4.61 -13.34 10.30
CA ARG A 355 -4.47 -12.27 11.30
C ARG A 355 -3.05 -12.14 11.82
N ILE A 356 -2.38 -13.27 12.10
CA ILE A 356 -0.98 -13.27 12.55
C ILE A 356 -0.08 -12.71 11.45
N ARG A 357 -0.22 -13.20 10.20
CA ARG A 357 0.56 -12.71 9.05
C ARG A 357 0.38 -11.21 8.84
N ASN A 358 -0.87 -10.73 8.93
CA ASN A 358 -1.12 -9.30 8.77
C ASN A 358 -0.58 -8.47 9.93
N LEU A 359 -0.83 -8.88 11.18
CA LEU A 359 -0.31 -8.20 12.36
C LEU A 359 1.22 -8.09 12.31
N SER A 360 1.91 -9.21 12.10
CA SER A 360 3.37 -9.24 12.05
C SER A 360 3.93 -8.46 10.86
N GLY A 361 3.32 -8.61 9.70
CA GLY A 361 3.70 -7.83 8.52
C GLY A 361 3.51 -6.33 8.71
N VAL A 362 2.41 -5.88 9.31
CA VAL A 362 2.10 -4.44 9.45
C VAL A 362 2.90 -3.78 10.57
N TRP A 363 2.96 -4.35 11.77
CA TRP A 363 3.54 -3.68 12.94
C TRP A 363 4.95 -4.16 13.29
N LEU A 364 5.27 -5.44 13.02
CA LEU A 364 6.60 -5.99 13.35
C LEU A 364 7.57 -5.96 12.15
N GLY A 365 7.09 -5.77 10.92
CA GLY A 365 7.92 -5.91 9.73
C GLY A 365 8.59 -7.29 9.66
N ALA A 366 7.86 -8.36 10.04
CA ALA A 366 8.38 -9.70 10.21
C ALA A 366 7.52 -10.75 9.51
N THR A 367 8.15 -11.82 9.03
CA THR A 367 7.51 -12.93 8.30
C THR A 367 7.10 -14.08 9.23
N VAL A 368 6.46 -13.76 10.36
CA VAL A 368 6.06 -14.74 11.41
C VAL A 368 5.21 -15.88 10.84
N GLY A 369 4.52 -15.67 9.73
CA GLY A 369 3.73 -16.71 9.05
C GLY A 369 4.53 -17.96 8.67
N CYS A 370 5.85 -17.86 8.49
CA CYS A 370 6.74 -19.00 8.24
C CYS A 370 6.78 -19.98 9.42
N ALA A 371 6.53 -19.49 10.64
CA ALA A 371 6.52 -20.30 11.86
C ALA A 371 5.22 -21.11 12.06
N GLN A 372 4.26 -21.07 11.12
CA GLN A 372 3.02 -21.86 11.20
C GLN A 372 3.27 -23.38 11.21
N CYS A 373 4.28 -23.86 10.47
CA CYS A 373 4.50 -25.30 10.25
C CYS A 373 5.75 -25.84 10.96
N HIS A 374 6.75 -24.99 11.19
CA HIS A 374 8.05 -25.31 11.81
C HIS A 374 8.63 -24.02 12.41
N ASP A 375 9.65 -24.09 13.23
CA ASP A 375 10.33 -22.90 13.72
C ASP A 375 10.87 -22.07 12.54
N HIS A 376 10.85 -20.74 12.64
CA HIS A 376 11.31 -19.88 11.55
C HIS A 376 12.79 -20.15 11.22
N LYS A 377 13.13 -20.27 9.92
CA LYS A 377 14.47 -20.70 9.50
C LYS A 377 15.57 -19.66 9.75
N TYR A 378 15.22 -18.40 9.82
CA TYR A 378 16.15 -17.28 9.83
C TYR A 378 16.02 -16.39 11.07
N ASP A 379 14.84 -16.33 11.65
CA ASP A 379 14.48 -15.47 12.76
C ASP A 379 14.08 -16.27 14.00
N PRO A 380 14.16 -15.71 15.21
CA PRO A 380 13.93 -16.47 16.45
C PRO A 380 12.46 -16.73 16.78
N TYR A 381 11.56 -16.71 15.78
CA TYR A 381 10.15 -17.07 15.96
C TYR A 381 9.94 -18.57 15.93
N THR A 382 9.39 -19.13 17.00
CA THR A 382 9.03 -20.54 17.06
C THR A 382 7.60 -20.81 16.58
N SER A 383 7.30 -22.05 16.22
CA SER A 383 5.90 -22.47 15.96
C SER A 383 5.01 -22.19 17.17
N ARG A 384 5.52 -22.37 18.39
CA ARG A 384 4.79 -22.06 19.60
C ARG A 384 4.41 -20.57 19.67
N ASP A 385 5.34 -19.66 19.33
CA ASP A 385 5.09 -18.21 19.29
C ASP A 385 4.00 -17.86 18.28
N PHE A 386 4.00 -18.50 17.10
CA PHE A 386 2.95 -18.31 16.10
C PHE A 386 1.56 -18.61 16.67
N TYR A 387 1.37 -19.78 17.30
CA TYR A 387 0.07 -20.14 17.85
C TYR A 387 -0.29 -19.36 19.11
N ALA A 388 0.69 -18.95 19.92
CA ALA A 388 0.47 -18.08 21.08
C ALA A 388 0.01 -16.67 20.67
N LEU A 389 0.61 -16.08 19.60
CA LEU A 389 0.10 -14.85 18.98
C LEU A 389 -1.32 -15.03 18.44
N GLY A 390 -1.62 -16.18 17.85
CA GLY A 390 -2.95 -16.53 17.38
C GLY A 390 -3.99 -16.62 18.49
N ALA A 391 -3.59 -17.02 19.69
CA ALA A 391 -4.48 -17.15 20.85
C ALA A 391 -5.06 -15.80 21.33
N PHE A 392 -4.44 -14.65 21.01
CA PHE A 392 -5.05 -13.33 21.22
C PHE A 392 -6.35 -13.14 20.46
N PHE A 393 -6.47 -13.74 19.26
CA PHE A 393 -7.63 -13.61 18.38
C PHE A 393 -8.66 -14.73 18.55
N ALA A 394 -8.45 -15.62 19.53
CA ALA A 394 -9.34 -16.75 19.80
C ALA A 394 -10.71 -16.34 20.37
N ASP A 395 -10.85 -15.08 20.79
CA ASP A 395 -12.07 -14.47 21.29
C ASP A 395 -12.99 -13.89 20.20
N ILE A 396 -12.55 -13.83 18.94
CA ILE A 396 -13.33 -13.20 17.87
C ILE A 396 -14.45 -14.15 17.41
N ASP A 397 -15.72 -13.67 17.49
CA ASP A 397 -16.89 -14.37 16.94
C ASP A 397 -16.95 -14.14 15.42
N ASP A 398 -16.36 -15.08 14.68
CA ASP A 398 -16.32 -15.02 13.21
C ASP A 398 -16.79 -16.33 12.53
N GLU A 399 -17.46 -17.20 13.29
CA GLU A 399 -17.87 -18.54 12.84
C GLU A 399 -19.37 -18.67 12.56
N LYS A 400 -20.17 -17.73 13.01
CA LYS A 400 -21.63 -17.82 12.85
C LYS A 400 -22.06 -18.13 11.44
N HIS A 401 -21.39 -17.52 10.47
CA HIS A 401 -21.68 -17.78 9.06
C HIS A 401 -21.24 -19.17 8.58
N MET A 402 -20.22 -19.76 9.18
CA MET A 402 -19.72 -21.10 8.81
C MET A 402 -20.62 -22.24 9.30
N GLY A 403 -21.25 -22.09 10.45
CA GLY A 403 -22.13 -23.10 11.04
C GLY A 403 -23.48 -23.28 10.32
N VAL A 404 -23.89 -22.34 9.48
CA VAL A 404 -25.15 -22.38 8.72
C VAL A 404 -25.01 -23.10 7.38
N ALA A 405 -23.81 -23.27 6.86
CA ALA A 405 -23.53 -23.91 5.58
C ALA A 405 -23.95 -25.41 5.50
N GLY A 406 -24.07 -26.08 6.64
CA GLY A 406 -24.50 -27.51 6.70
C GLY A 406 -26.00 -27.76 6.53
N ARG A 407 -26.82 -26.72 6.48
CA ARG A 407 -28.25 -26.83 6.24
C ARG A 407 -28.59 -26.39 4.82
N GLY A 408 -28.18 -27.13 3.78
CA GLY A 408 -28.73 -27.12 2.43
C GLY A 408 -29.41 -25.82 1.91
N GLY A 409 -29.06 -24.69 2.43
CA GLY A 409 -29.57 -23.41 2.00
C GLY A 409 -28.93 -23.07 0.66
N GLY A 410 -29.61 -23.42 -0.42
CA GLY A 410 -29.29 -22.86 -1.72
C GLY A 410 -29.17 -21.35 -1.57
N THR A 411 -28.07 -20.81 -2.03
CA THR A 411 -27.63 -19.43 -1.93
C THR A 411 -28.51 -18.48 -2.78
N ASN A 412 -29.82 -18.51 -2.59
CA ASN A 412 -30.74 -17.67 -3.36
C ASN A 412 -30.77 -16.20 -2.90
N THR A 413 -30.12 -15.90 -1.77
CA THR A 413 -30.00 -14.51 -1.30
C THR A 413 -28.53 -14.12 -1.24
N LEU A 414 -28.09 -13.30 -2.18
CA LEU A 414 -26.74 -12.77 -2.25
C LEU A 414 -26.73 -11.27 -1.90
N PRO A 415 -25.67 -10.83 -1.21
CA PRO A 415 -24.56 -11.58 -0.59
C PRO A 415 -25.02 -12.39 0.62
N THR A 416 -24.37 -13.54 0.87
CA THR A 416 -24.62 -14.32 2.09
C THR A 416 -24.09 -13.59 3.31
N ALA A 417 -24.90 -13.55 4.40
CA ALA A 417 -24.46 -12.88 5.63
C ALA A 417 -23.12 -13.42 6.17
N ARG A 418 -22.29 -12.53 6.67
CA ARG A 418 -21.01 -12.82 7.34
C ARG A 418 -21.08 -12.39 8.80
N ASP A 419 -22.10 -12.85 9.52
CA ASP A 419 -22.31 -12.47 10.93
C ASP A 419 -21.03 -12.63 11.79
N PRO A 420 -20.83 -11.73 12.75
CA PRO A 420 -21.66 -10.57 13.10
C PRO A 420 -21.51 -9.40 12.11
N GLU A 421 -22.65 -8.90 11.63
CA GLU A 421 -22.76 -7.71 10.78
C GLU A 421 -23.66 -6.68 11.46
N GLN A 422 -23.33 -5.40 11.31
CA GLN A 422 -24.12 -4.30 11.85
C GLN A 422 -24.33 -3.21 10.80
N ALA A 423 -25.52 -2.60 10.81
CA ALA A 423 -25.78 -1.39 10.03
C ALA A 423 -25.11 -0.21 10.76
N VAL A 424 -24.25 0.51 10.05
CA VAL A 424 -23.48 1.64 10.59
C VAL A 424 -23.53 2.82 9.63
N VAL A 425 -23.30 4.03 10.16
CA VAL A 425 -23.15 5.26 9.39
C VAL A 425 -21.68 5.64 9.37
N GLY A 426 -21.13 5.87 8.19
CA GLY A 426 -19.74 6.33 8.05
C GLY A 426 -19.53 7.73 8.64
N PRO A 427 -18.30 8.08 9.06
CA PRO A 427 -18.03 9.34 9.77
C PRO A 427 -18.41 10.59 8.98
N PHE A 428 -18.31 10.58 7.65
CA PHE A 428 -18.65 11.71 6.78
C PHE A 428 -20.16 11.87 6.51
N ASP A 429 -20.96 10.86 6.88
CA ASP A 429 -22.43 10.90 6.74
C ASP A 429 -23.16 11.13 8.07
N ARG A 430 -22.45 11.15 9.23
CA ARG A 430 -23.07 11.25 10.58
C ARG A 430 -23.87 12.53 10.77
N GLU A 431 -23.31 13.67 10.40
CA GLU A 431 -23.99 14.95 10.53
C GLU A 431 -25.30 14.97 9.70
N ARG A 432 -25.22 14.48 8.45
CA ARG A 432 -26.39 14.36 7.57
C ARG A 432 -27.42 13.38 8.11
N ALA A 433 -26.99 12.28 8.72
CA ALA A 433 -27.86 11.31 9.37
C ALA A 433 -28.58 11.93 10.55
N SER A 434 -27.88 12.65 11.43
CA SER A 434 -28.45 13.34 12.60
C SER A 434 -29.47 14.41 12.18
N ALA A 435 -29.18 15.19 11.12
CA ALA A 435 -30.11 16.17 10.59
C ALA A 435 -31.40 15.52 10.03
N LEU A 436 -31.27 14.37 9.35
CA LEU A 436 -32.41 13.60 8.88
C LEU A 436 -33.20 13.00 10.03
N ASP A 437 -32.55 12.47 11.08
CA ASP A 437 -33.20 11.92 12.27
C ASP A 437 -34.04 13.01 12.97
N ALA A 438 -33.54 14.22 13.13
CA ALA A 438 -34.28 15.36 13.66
C ALA A 438 -35.51 15.71 12.80
N THR A 439 -35.32 15.76 11.46
CA THR A 439 -36.41 16.05 10.51
C THR A 439 -37.50 14.96 10.53
N ILE A 440 -37.09 13.69 10.62
CA ILE A 440 -37.98 12.54 10.75
C ILE A 440 -38.78 12.61 12.05
N GLN A 441 -38.16 12.95 13.16
CA GLN A 441 -38.86 13.13 14.45
C GLN A 441 -39.91 14.24 14.38
N GLN A 442 -39.59 15.39 13.80
CA GLN A 442 -40.52 16.47 13.60
C GLN A 442 -41.71 16.06 12.70
N ALA A 443 -41.42 15.40 11.58
CA ALA A 443 -42.43 14.89 10.67
C ALA A 443 -43.33 13.85 11.34
N ARG A 444 -42.82 12.98 12.15
CA ARG A 444 -43.58 12.00 12.94
C ARG A 444 -44.46 12.66 14.00
N ALA A 445 -43.97 13.67 14.70
CA ALA A 445 -44.70 14.39 15.76
C ALA A 445 -45.90 15.19 15.15
N SER A 446 -45.78 15.62 13.90
CA SER A 446 -46.85 16.36 13.18
C SER A 446 -47.94 15.47 12.60
N LEU A 447 -47.73 14.15 12.53
CA LEU A 447 -48.73 13.24 11.93
C LEU A 447 -49.68 12.68 12.99
N PRO A 448 -51.01 12.63 12.72
CA PRO A 448 -51.95 11.96 13.57
C PRO A 448 -51.62 10.44 13.67
N PRO A 449 -51.96 9.77 14.78
CA PRO A 449 -51.83 8.33 14.89
C PRO A 449 -52.57 7.59 13.79
N LEU A 450 -52.11 6.42 13.38
CA LEU A 450 -52.84 5.60 12.43
C LEU A 450 -54.23 5.28 13.00
N PRO A 451 -55.30 5.47 12.24
CA PRO A 451 -56.61 5.04 12.71
C PRO A 451 -56.61 3.54 12.96
N LEU A 452 -57.14 3.16 14.11
CA LEU A 452 -57.29 1.76 14.47
C LEU A 452 -58.17 1.08 13.40
N PRO A 453 -57.86 -0.13 12.97
CA PRO A 453 -58.74 -0.85 12.04
C PRO A 453 -60.10 -1.05 12.73
N VAL A 454 -61.13 -0.53 12.10
CA VAL A 454 -62.49 -0.78 12.56
C VAL A 454 -62.81 -2.23 12.25
N VAL A 455 -62.89 -3.06 13.28
CA VAL A 455 -63.40 -4.42 13.15
C VAL A 455 -64.93 -4.31 13.15
N GLU A 456 -65.58 -4.29 11.99
CA GLU A 456 -67.01 -4.51 11.92
C GLU A 456 -67.29 -5.94 12.33
N ALA A 457 -67.80 -6.07 13.53
CA ALA A 457 -68.35 -7.33 14.03
C ALA A 457 -69.67 -7.58 13.27
N THR A 458 -69.62 -8.35 12.20
CA THR A 458 -70.84 -8.92 11.64
C THR A 458 -71.34 -10.02 12.57
N ALA A 459 -72.36 -9.72 13.34
CA ALA A 459 -73.12 -10.72 14.06
C ALA A 459 -73.95 -11.54 13.02
N GLN A 460 -73.55 -12.76 12.78
CA GLN A 460 -74.39 -13.78 12.16
C GLN A 460 -74.87 -14.74 13.24
N GLU A 461 -76.20 -14.66 13.52
CA GLU A 461 -76.92 -15.67 14.26
C GLU A 461 -76.97 -17.00 13.51
N GLY A 462 -76.71 -17.98 14.27
CA GLY A 462 -77.12 -19.38 14.32
C GLY A 462 -77.39 -20.21 13.08
N SER A 463 -76.70 -21.31 13.01
CA SER A 463 -77.34 -22.65 13.14
C SER A 463 -76.29 -23.78 13.13
N ASP A 464 -76.42 -24.63 14.08
CA ASP A 464 -75.70 -25.91 14.24
C ASP A 464 -75.78 -26.76 12.98
N LYS A 465 -74.65 -27.33 12.58
CA LYS A 465 -74.48 -28.76 12.26
C LYS A 465 -73.04 -29.18 12.11
N GLU A 466 -72.79 -30.26 12.83
CA GLU A 466 -71.53 -31.03 12.95
C GLU A 466 -70.92 -31.47 11.60
N LYS A 467 -69.63 -31.52 11.58
CA LYS A 467 -68.75 -32.70 11.30
C LYS A 467 -67.52 -32.43 10.38
N LYS A 468 -66.41 -32.79 10.95
CA LYS A 468 -65.21 -33.44 10.41
C LYS A 468 -64.15 -32.64 9.70
N GLU A 469 -63.05 -32.57 10.40
CA GLU A 469 -61.64 -32.66 10.00
C GLU A 469 -61.31 -32.60 8.50
N ASN A 470 -60.55 -31.55 8.12
CA ASN A 470 -59.27 -31.74 7.43
C ASN A 470 -58.45 -30.46 7.44
N GLN A 471 -57.19 -30.58 7.85
CA GLN A 471 -56.17 -29.50 7.89
C GLN A 471 -55.80 -29.10 6.44
N SER A 472 -56.02 -27.88 6.09
CA SER A 472 -55.22 -27.15 5.11
C SER A 472 -55.29 -25.66 5.46
N GLN A 473 -54.13 -25.10 5.83
CA GLN A 473 -53.98 -23.68 6.10
C GLN A 473 -54.15 -22.89 4.80
N SER A 474 -55.32 -22.35 4.56
CA SER A 474 -55.54 -21.26 3.61
C SER A 474 -55.59 -19.96 4.39
N SER A 475 -54.60 -19.10 4.17
CA SER A 475 -54.57 -17.75 4.68
C SER A 475 -55.73 -16.93 4.08
N GLU A 476 -56.83 -16.79 4.85
CA GLU A 476 -57.87 -15.83 4.50
C GLU A 476 -57.27 -14.40 4.51
N LYS A 477 -57.19 -13.82 3.32
CA LYS A 477 -56.97 -12.39 3.16
C LYS A 477 -58.25 -11.66 3.57
N THR A 478 -58.31 -11.23 4.83
CA THR A 478 -59.31 -10.29 5.31
C THR A 478 -59.19 -8.98 4.51
N LYS A 479 -60.19 -8.67 3.68
CA LYS A 479 -60.27 -7.38 3.05
C LYS A 479 -60.57 -6.33 4.13
N LEU A 480 -59.56 -5.59 4.55
CA LEU A 480 -59.68 -4.38 5.35
C LEU A 480 -60.35 -3.32 4.46
N SER A 481 -61.58 -2.90 4.81
CA SER A 481 -62.22 -1.74 4.19
C SER A 481 -61.45 -0.49 4.63
N GLY A 482 -60.79 0.17 3.67
CA GLY A 482 -59.86 1.25 3.94
C GLY A 482 -60.52 2.50 4.48
N VAL A 483 -60.06 2.97 5.60
CA VAL A 483 -60.25 4.37 6.00
C VAL A 483 -59.50 5.23 4.99
N VAL A 484 -60.22 6.08 4.24
CA VAL A 484 -59.61 7.01 3.27
C VAL A 484 -59.01 8.16 4.07
N GLU A 485 -57.67 8.12 4.24
CA GLU A 485 -56.96 9.25 4.84
C GLU A 485 -57.09 10.51 3.97
N PRO A 486 -57.21 11.69 4.58
CA PRO A 486 -57.15 12.96 3.84
C PRO A 486 -55.91 13.05 2.96
N PRO A 487 -56.01 13.60 1.73
CA PRO A 487 -54.89 13.68 0.80
C PRO A 487 -53.63 14.32 1.38
N GLU A 488 -53.77 15.30 2.27
CA GLU A 488 -52.69 16.00 2.94
C GLU A 488 -51.94 15.07 3.90
N ILE A 489 -52.62 14.24 4.69
CA ILE A 489 -52.03 13.27 5.60
C ILE A 489 -51.31 12.16 4.82
N LEU A 490 -51.90 11.70 3.72
CA LEU A 490 -51.28 10.71 2.84
C LEU A 490 -49.99 11.26 2.22
N GLN A 491 -49.99 12.54 1.80
CA GLN A 491 -48.79 13.19 1.27
C GLN A 491 -47.71 13.34 2.33
N ALA A 492 -48.11 13.77 3.55
CA ALA A 492 -47.16 13.87 4.66
C ALA A 492 -46.55 12.52 5.07
N ARG A 493 -47.34 11.41 5.04
CA ARG A 493 -46.80 10.05 5.26
C ARG A 493 -45.87 9.59 4.14
N LYS A 494 -46.17 9.94 2.88
CA LYS A 494 -45.25 9.67 1.75
C LYS A 494 -43.93 10.43 1.92
N HIS A 495 -44.00 11.69 2.37
CA HIS A 495 -42.80 12.49 2.65
C HIS A 495 -41.97 11.89 3.80
N LEU A 496 -42.61 11.49 4.90
CA LEU A 496 -41.92 10.80 6.02
C LEU A 496 -41.22 9.52 5.52
N LYS A 497 -41.90 8.67 4.77
CA LYS A 497 -41.28 7.46 4.19
C LYS A 497 -40.07 7.79 3.29
N ALA A 498 -40.16 8.87 2.51
CA ALA A 498 -39.02 9.31 1.70
C ALA A 498 -37.83 9.77 2.54
N LEU A 499 -38.04 10.46 3.67
CA LEU A 499 -37.03 10.86 4.61
C LEU A 499 -36.39 9.62 5.30
N GLU A 500 -37.21 8.69 5.76
CA GLU A 500 -36.77 7.42 6.36
C GLU A 500 -35.91 6.59 5.37
N LEU A 501 -36.34 6.55 4.10
CA LEU A 501 -35.56 5.89 3.06
C LEU A 501 -34.22 6.61 2.81
N LYS A 502 -34.22 7.95 2.76
CA LYS A 502 -32.97 8.73 2.64
C LYS A 502 -32.03 8.45 3.81
N ARG A 503 -32.56 8.40 5.04
CA ARG A 503 -31.79 8.08 6.25
C ARG A 503 -31.21 6.67 6.20
N LYS A 504 -32.04 5.67 5.85
CA LYS A 504 -31.63 4.28 5.69
C LYS A 504 -30.55 4.10 4.63
N ASN A 505 -30.60 4.87 3.55
CA ASN A 505 -29.61 4.82 2.49
C ASN A 505 -28.23 5.36 2.89
N LEU A 506 -28.10 6.00 4.06
CA LEU A 506 -26.81 6.35 4.66
C LEU A 506 -26.18 5.19 5.45
N GLU A 507 -26.96 4.19 5.82
CA GLU A 507 -26.48 3.00 6.51
C GLU A 507 -25.79 2.03 5.56
N ARG A 508 -24.74 1.41 6.05
CA ARG A 508 -24.00 0.33 5.37
C ARG A 508 -23.87 -0.84 6.31
N LYS A 509 -24.09 -2.05 5.83
CA LYS A 509 -23.75 -3.24 6.57
C LYS A 509 -22.24 -3.40 6.61
N LEU A 510 -21.69 -3.58 7.79
CA LEU A 510 -20.27 -3.79 8.04
C LEU A 510 -20.09 -5.06 8.87
N MET A 511 -19.14 -5.89 8.46
CA MET A 511 -18.66 -7.01 9.30
C MET A 511 -17.92 -6.41 10.49
N ILE A 512 -18.45 -6.59 11.70
CA ILE A 512 -17.89 -6.07 12.92
C ILE A 512 -17.12 -7.15 13.70
N THR A 513 -16.16 -6.74 14.52
CA THR A 513 -15.54 -7.58 15.52
C THR A 513 -16.43 -7.64 16.75
N LYS A 514 -16.69 -8.85 17.22
CA LYS A 514 -17.42 -9.12 18.45
C LYS A 514 -16.72 -10.22 19.23
N GLN A 515 -16.68 -10.07 20.55
CA GLN A 515 -16.05 -11.04 21.43
C GLN A 515 -16.99 -12.22 21.73
N LEU A 516 -16.40 -13.40 21.81
CA LEU A 516 -17.01 -14.57 22.44
C LEU A 516 -16.92 -14.45 23.97
N GLU A 517 -17.93 -14.94 24.70
CA GLU A 517 -17.92 -15.01 26.16
C GLU A 517 -16.77 -15.89 26.68
N THR A 518 -16.47 -16.96 25.96
CA THR A 518 -15.35 -17.86 26.25
C THR A 518 -14.45 -17.97 25.03
N PRO A 519 -13.20 -17.53 25.10
CA PRO A 519 -12.25 -17.70 24.01
C PRO A 519 -12.01 -19.17 23.66
N ARG A 520 -11.75 -19.45 22.39
CA ARG A 520 -11.45 -20.81 21.92
C ARG A 520 -10.10 -21.30 22.45
N ILE A 521 -9.99 -22.62 22.62
CA ILE A 521 -8.71 -23.29 22.90
C ILE A 521 -7.86 -23.27 21.63
N VAL A 522 -6.61 -22.80 21.74
CA VAL A 522 -5.61 -22.81 20.65
C VAL A 522 -4.55 -23.84 20.99
N ARG A 523 -4.16 -24.63 19.99
CA ARG A 523 -3.08 -25.64 20.10
C ARG A 523 -2.02 -25.40 19.04
N VAL A 524 -0.79 -25.77 19.34
CA VAL A 524 0.27 -25.90 18.35
C VAL A 524 -0.13 -27.00 17.38
N GLN A 525 -0.18 -26.72 16.09
CA GLN A 525 -0.53 -27.68 15.04
C GLN A 525 0.74 -28.19 14.37
N HIS A 526 1.10 -29.44 14.59
CA HIS A 526 2.29 -30.01 13.99
C HIS A 526 2.23 -29.93 12.45
N ARG A 527 3.22 -29.27 11.85
CA ARG A 527 3.29 -28.98 10.40
C ARG A 527 2.07 -28.23 9.86
N GLY A 528 1.42 -27.42 10.71
CA GLY A 528 0.23 -26.66 10.32
C GLY A 528 -1.02 -27.52 10.07
N ASN A 529 -1.03 -28.79 10.49
CA ASN A 529 -2.14 -29.69 10.26
C ASN A 529 -3.31 -29.37 11.20
N TRP A 530 -4.35 -28.75 10.67
CA TRP A 530 -5.55 -28.37 11.42
C TRP A 530 -6.37 -29.54 11.97
N MET A 531 -6.13 -30.77 11.48
CA MET A 531 -6.78 -31.99 11.98
C MET A 531 -6.08 -32.58 13.20
N ASP A 532 -4.83 -32.19 13.46
CA ASP A 532 -4.04 -32.68 14.57
C ASP A 532 -4.39 -31.91 15.87
N GLU A 533 -4.93 -32.65 16.84
CA GLU A 533 -5.29 -32.11 18.16
C GLU A 533 -4.30 -32.53 19.27
N SER A 534 -3.21 -33.21 18.92
CA SER A 534 -2.24 -33.72 19.88
C SER A 534 -1.30 -32.65 20.43
N GLY A 535 -1.21 -31.51 19.76
CA GLY A 535 -0.29 -30.47 20.12
C GLY A 535 -0.61 -29.74 21.44
N GLU A 536 0.40 -29.13 22.02
CA GLU A 536 0.32 -28.33 23.26
C GLU A 536 -0.77 -27.25 23.15
N VAL A 537 -1.52 -27.05 24.23
CA VAL A 537 -2.41 -25.90 24.38
C VAL A 537 -1.58 -24.67 24.69
N VAL A 538 -1.80 -23.59 23.97
CA VAL A 538 -1.12 -22.32 24.22
C VAL A 538 -2.10 -21.22 24.63
N GLU A 539 -1.64 -20.41 25.58
CA GLU A 539 -2.31 -19.16 25.98
C GLU A 539 -1.75 -17.98 25.16
N PRO A 540 -2.47 -16.85 25.10
CA PRO A 540 -1.95 -15.65 24.46
C PRO A 540 -0.62 -15.21 25.05
N ALA A 541 0.40 -15.15 24.23
CA ALA A 541 1.73 -14.68 24.61
C ALA A 541 2.44 -14.03 23.42
N ILE A 542 3.34 -13.10 23.71
CA ILE A 542 4.26 -12.51 22.75
C ILE A 542 5.46 -13.43 22.53
N PRO A 543 6.21 -13.28 21.42
CA PRO A 543 7.43 -14.06 21.20
C PRO A 543 8.41 -13.92 22.35
N ALA A 544 8.89 -15.04 22.88
CA ALA A 544 9.68 -15.08 24.12
C ALA A 544 10.96 -14.25 24.06
N PHE A 545 11.56 -14.10 22.88
CA PHE A 545 12.78 -13.30 22.69
C PHE A 545 12.51 -11.77 22.72
N LEU A 546 11.24 -11.35 22.64
CA LEU A 546 10.80 -9.94 22.77
C LEU A 546 10.27 -9.62 24.18
N GLY A 547 10.37 -10.54 25.13
CA GLY A 547 9.98 -10.35 26.52
C GLY A 547 8.78 -11.17 26.94
N SER A 548 8.04 -10.69 27.96
CA SER A 548 6.81 -11.30 28.48
C SER A 548 5.79 -10.22 28.80
N LEU A 549 4.51 -10.54 28.68
CA LEU A 549 3.43 -9.68 29.11
C LEU A 549 3.12 -9.96 30.59
N GLU A 550 3.06 -8.91 31.40
CA GLU A 550 2.52 -8.98 32.76
C GLU A 550 1.04 -8.60 32.72
N THR A 551 0.15 -9.56 33.03
CA THR A 551 -1.30 -9.36 33.00
C THR A 551 -1.99 -10.04 34.18
N ASP A 552 -3.07 -9.44 34.64
CA ASP A 552 -3.95 -10.05 35.67
C ASP A 552 -4.88 -11.07 34.97
N GLY A 553 -4.40 -12.29 34.75
CA GLY A 553 -5.15 -13.36 34.10
C GLY A 553 -4.78 -13.56 32.63
N ARG A 554 -5.73 -14.03 31.80
CA ARG A 554 -5.50 -14.29 30.37
C ARG A 554 -5.28 -12.99 29.63
N ALA A 555 -4.14 -12.86 28.93
CA ALA A 555 -3.87 -11.72 28.09
C ALA A 555 -4.89 -11.58 26.94
N THR A 556 -5.16 -10.35 26.53
CA THR A 556 -6.20 -9.97 25.58
C THR A 556 -5.63 -9.24 24.36
N ARG A 557 -6.45 -9.02 23.32
CA ARG A 557 -6.07 -8.16 22.18
C ARG A 557 -5.76 -6.72 22.59
N ALA A 558 -6.34 -6.23 23.70
CA ALA A 558 -6.01 -4.91 24.24
C ALA A 558 -4.58 -4.86 24.81
N ASP A 559 -4.15 -5.94 25.47
CA ASP A 559 -2.77 -6.06 25.96
C ASP A 559 -1.78 -6.19 24.79
N LEU A 560 -2.12 -6.96 23.76
CA LEU A 560 -1.34 -7.05 22.53
C LEU A 560 -1.21 -5.69 21.84
N ALA A 561 -2.31 -4.94 21.69
CA ALA A 561 -2.30 -3.63 21.06
C ALA A 561 -1.43 -2.63 21.82
N ARG A 562 -1.54 -2.63 23.16
CA ARG A 562 -0.71 -1.81 24.04
C ARG A 562 0.77 -2.18 23.91
N TRP A 563 1.10 -3.47 23.94
CA TRP A 563 2.47 -3.95 23.77
C TRP A 563 3.13 -3.46 22.48
N LEU A 564 2.39 -3.40 21.38
CA LEU A 564 2.90 -2.92 20.10
C LEU A 564 3.30 -1.44 20.09
N VAL A 565 2.72 -0.63 20.97
CA VAL A 565 2.89 0.84 20.94
C VAL A 565 3.46 1.44 22.23
N ALA A 566 3.46 0.68 23.34
CA ALA A 566 4.03 1.13 24.59
C ALA A 566 5.57 1.18 24.53
N PRO A 567 6.21 2.05 25.33
CA PRO A 567 7.67 2.13 25.42
C PRO A 567 8.29 0.83 25.94
N ALA A 568 9.55 0.60 25.60
CA ALA A 568 10.32 -0.56 26.07
C ALA A 568 10.47 -0.59 27.60
N ASP A 569 10.55 0.57 28.24
CA ASP A 569 10.60 0.70 29.71
C ASP A 569 9.30 0.20 30.40
N ASP A 570 8.19 0.22 29.69
CA ASP A 570 6.88 -0.31 30.13
C ASP A 570 6.62 -1.74 29.59
N GLY A 571 7.65 -2.43 29.11
CA GLY A 571 7.58 -3.79 28.58
C GLY A 571 6.97 -3.90 27.17
N GLY A 572 6.82 -2.78 26.45
CA GLY A 572 6.34 -2.73 25.07
C GLY A 572 7.46 -2.80 24.04
N ILE A 573 7.05 -2.67 22.77
CA ILE A 573 7.95 -2.59 21.61
C ILE A 573 7.63 -1.37 20.73
N GLY A 574 7.13 -0.30 21.32
CA GLY A 574 6.69 0.88 20.56
C GLY A 574 7.77 1.47 19.68
N GLU A 575 9.00 1.53 20.14
CA GLU A 575 10.14 2.04 19.36
C GLU A 575 10.46 1.16 18.14
N PHE A 576 10.24 -0.18 18.23
CA PHE A 576 10.36 -1.09 17.07
C PHE A 576 9.25 -0.83 16.06
N THR A 577 8.01 -0.75 16.53
CA THR A 577 6.86 -0.42 15.67
C THR A 577 7.06 0.92 14.99
N ALA A 578 7.56 1.92 15.72
CA ALA A 578 7.90 3.22 15.15
C ALA A 578 8.97 3.13 14.06
N ARG A 579 10.00 2.26 14.24
CA ARG A 579 11.02 2.01 13.21
C ARG A 579 10.42 1.43 11.93
N VAL A 580 9.51 0.46 12.04
CA VAL A 580 8.82 -0.14 10.88
C VAL A 580 7.98 0.90 10.15
N ILE A 581 7.18 1.66 10.88
CA ILE A 581 6.27 2.66 10.29
C ILE A 581 7.05 3.84 9.70
N ALA A 582 8.08 4.34 10.39
CA ALA A 582 8.93 5.42 9.88
C ALA A 582 9.63 5.03 8.56
N ASN A 583 10.14 3.80 8.45
CA ASN A 583 10.74 3.28 7.22
C ASN A 583 9.73 3.21 6.06
N ARG A 584 8.50 2.81 6.34
CA ARG A 584 7.44 2.75 5.32
C ARG A 584 6.97 4.12 4.89
N ILE A 585 6.81 5.06 5.82
CA ILE A 585 6.51 6.46 5.51
C ILE A 585 7.65 7.05 4.66
N TRP A 586 8.91 6.82 5.03
CA TRP A 586 10.06 7.22 4.21
C TRP A 586 9.95 6.71 2.77
N SER A 587 9.56 5.44 2.59
CA SER A 587 9.46 4.82 1.26
C SER A 587 8.41 5.48 0.34
N ILE A 588 7.39 6.14 0.91
CA ILE A 588 6.40 6.91 0.14
C ILE A 588 7.07 8.08 -0.59
N PHE A 589 8.03 8.74 0.06
CA PHE A 589 8.65 9.99 -0.39
C PHE A 589 9.96 9.78 -1.17
N PHE A 590 10.66 8.67 -0.93
CA PHE A 590 11.94 8.34 -1.59
C PHE A 590 11.86 7.16 -2.57
N GLY A 591 10.73 6.45 -2.58
CA GLY A 591 10.47 5.33 -3.48
C GLY A 591 11.04 3.98 -3.02
N ALA A 592 11.92 4.00 -2.02
CA ALA A 592 12.44 2.86 -1.29
C ALA A 592 12.59 3.22 0.20
N GLY A 593 12.51 2.24 1.08
CA GLY A 593 12.82 2.42 2.50
C GLY A 593 14.31 2.63 2.73
N LEU A 594 14.69 3.14 3.90
CA LEU A 594 16.08 3.12 4.38
C LEU A 594 16.55 1.67 4.59
N CYS A 595 15.66 0.81 5.10
CA CYS A 595 15.68 -0.64 4.91
C CYS A 595 14.81 -0.97 3.71
N ARG A 596 15.37 -1.50 2.64
CA ARG A 596 14.69 -1.69 1.35
C ARG A 596 13.65 -2.80 1.39
N SER A 597 13.87 -3.83 2.19
CA SER A 597 12.91 -4.90 2.43
C SER A 597 11.82 -4.46 3.40
N VAL A 598 10.93 -3.54 2.97
CA VAL A 598 9.89 -2.92 3.80
C VAL A 598 8.87 -3.90 4.40
N ASN A 599 8.82 -5.14 3.89
CA ASN A 599 7.94 -6.21 4.37
C ASN A 599 8.64 -7.13 5.39
N ASP A 600 9.98 -7.14 5.42
CA ASP A 600 10.77 -8.07 6.20
C ASP A 600 12.06 -7.41 6.69
N PHE A 601 12.12 -7.09 7.96
CA PHE A 601 13.30 -6.57 8.64
C PHE A 601 14.15 -7.70 9.25
N GLY A 602 13.65 -8.94 9.18
CA GLY A 602 14.29 -10.12 9.71
C GLY A 602 15.51 -10.60 8.91
N GLY A 603 15.91 -11.83 9.17
CA GLY A 603 17.11 -12.43 8.63
C GLY A 603 17.14 -12.63 7.11
N GLN A 604 15.97 -12.55 6.43
CA GLN A 604 15.88 -12.59 4.96
C GLN A 604 15.85 -11.19 4.34
N GLY A 605 15.64 -10.14 5.16
CA GLY A 605 15.64 -8.75 4.73
C GLY A 605 17.04 -8.18 4.52
N GLU A 606 17.11 -7.01 3.89
CA GLU A 606 18.36 -6.25 3.75
C GLU A 606 18.57 -5.37 4.99
N PRO A 607 19.81 -5.22 5.48
CA PRO A 607 20.09 -4.23 6.52
C PRO A 607 19.86 -2.80 5.98
N PRO A 608 19.52 -1.84 6.83
CA PRO A 608 19.28 -0.47 6.40
C PRO A 608 20.56 0.19 5.89
N ASP A 609 20.47 0.92 4.77
CA ASP A 609 21.60 1.70 4.24
C ASP A 609 22.04 2.82 5.19
N TYR A 610 21.11 3.32 6.03
CA TYR A 610 21.28 4.39 7.02
C TYR A 610 20.70 3.98 8.39
N PRO A 611 21.33 3.04 9.13
CA PRO A 611 20.76 2.54 10.39
C PRO A 611 20.56 3.64 11.43
N LYS A 612 21.55 4.53 11.61
CA LYS A 612 21.47 5.62 12.58
C LYS A 612 20.40 6.66 12.26
N LEU A 613 20.18 6.93 10.98
CA LEU A 613 19.10 7.81 10.52
C LEU A 613 17.74 7.17 10.76
N LEU A 614 17.60 5.88 10.46
CA LEU A 614 16.37 5.13 10.67
C LEU A 614 15.97 5.10 12.15
N ASP A 615 16.92 4.80 13.04
CA ASP A 615 16.68 4.81 14.48
C ASP A 615 16.24 6.17 14.99
N ARG A 616 16.90 7.24 14.53
CA ARG A 616 16.53 8.59 14.95
C ARG A 616 15.16 9.02 14.43
N LEU A 617 14.78 8.62 13.18
CA LEU A 617 13.43 8.85 12.65
C LEU A 617 12.37 8.11 13.46
N ALA A 618 12.66 6.87 13.83
CA ALA A 618 11.79 6.05 14.66
C ALA A 618 11.53 6.71 16.03
N LEU A 619 12.60 7.13 16.70
CA LEU A 619 12.50 7.78 18.00
C LEU A 619 11.83 9.17 17.92
N GLU A 620 12.11 9.98 16.89
CA GLU A 620 11.40 11.25 16.71
C GLU A 620 9.90 11.04 16.49
N PHE A 621 9.51 10.01 15.73
CA PHE A 621 8.11 9.65 15.54
C PHE A 621 7.45 9.18 16.84
N PHE A 622 8.12 8.32 17.59
CA PHE A 622 7.67 7.84 18.89
C PHE A 622 7.55 8.97 19.92
N GLU A 623 8.60 9.80 20.07
CA GLU A 623 8.67 10.91 21.03
C GLU A 623 7.74 12.09 20.68
N SER A 624 7.24 12.19 19.45
CA SER A 624 6.26 13.19 19.01
C SER A 624 4.81 12.78 19.26
N ASP A 625 4.56 11.89 20.22
CA ASP A 625 3.24 11.30 20.48
C ASP A 625 2.66 10.61 19.22
N TRP A 626 3.51 9.93 18.47
CA TRP A 626 3.13 9.20 17.27
C TRP A 626 2.49 10.07 16.17
N ASP A 627 2.90 11.33 16.06
CA ASP A 627 2.38 12.29 15.09
C ASP A 627 2.92 12.01 13.67
N VAL A 628 2.04 11.42 12.84
CA VAL A 628 2.37 11.09 11.43
C VAL A 628 2.67 12.34 10.61
N ARG A 629 1.94 13.44 10.82
CA ARG A 629 2.17 14.69 10.06
C ARG A 629 3.50 15.34 10.42
N HIS A 630 3.87 15.30 11.71
CA HIS A 630 5.18 15.78 12.16
C HIS A 630 6.31 15.04 11.45
N LEU A 631 6.27 13.70 11.44
CA LEU A 631 7.28 12.88 10.75
C LEU A 631 7.35 13.20 9.26
N ILE A 632 6.20 13.25 8.57
CA ILE A 632 6.13 13.56 7.14
C ILE A 632 6.70 14.96 6.87
N ARG A 633 6.28 15.95 7.66
CA ARG A 633 6.79 17.31 7.53
C ARG A 633 8.32 17.36 7.63
N ARG A 634 8.88 16.64 8.61
CA ARG A 634 10.32 16.55 8.82
C ARG A 634 11.04 15.98 7.58
N ILE A 635 10.48 14.93 6.99
CA ILE A 635 11.03 14.29 5.79
C ILE A 635 10.98 15.23 4.58
N VAL A 636 9.81 15.80 4.26
CA VAL A 636 9.65 16.58 3.02
C VAL A 636 10.28 17.97 3.06
N THR A 637 10.62 18.48 4.26
CA THR A 637 11.37 19.74 4.42
C THR A 637 12.89 19.57 4.42
N SER A 638 13.41 18.32 4.37
CA SER A 638 14.84 18.06 4.22
C SER A 638 15.37 18.49 2.83
N ARG A 639 16.65 18.82 2.74
CA ARG A 639 17.29 19.08 1.45
C ARG A 639 17.34 17.84 0.57
N ALA A 640 17.59 16.68 1.18
CA ALA A 640 17.55 15.41 0.49
C ALA A 640 16.25 15.18 -0.29
N TYR A 641 15.10 15.59 0.26
CA TYR A 641 13.82 15.52 -0.45
C TYR A 641 13.71 16.56 -1.58
N ARG A 642 14.33 17.72 -1.41
CA ARG A 642 14.22 18.88 -2.34
C ARG A 642 15.18 18.78 -3.53
N MET A 643 16.14 17.84 -3.53
CA MET A 643 17.09 17.65 -4.63
C MET A 643 16.42 17.32 -5.96
N SER A 644 17.11 17.61 -7.07
CA SER A 644 16.74 17.12 -8.40
C SER A 644 16.78 15.58 -8.46
N SER A 645 15.98 15.01 -9.35
CA SER A 645 16.01 13.59 -9.69
C SER A 645 16.95 13.28 -10.87
N ASP A 646 17.65 14.27 -11.40
CA ASP A 646 18.61 14.08 -12.47
C ASP A 646 19.89 13.44 -11.94
N ALA A 647 20.37 12.44 -12.65
CA ALA A 647 21.57 11.71 -12.29
C ALA A 647 22.75 12.15 -13.16
N THR A 648 23.91 12.36 -12.53
CA THR A 648 25.18 12.50 -13.24
C THR A 648 25.69 11.13 -13.69
N GLU A 649 26.67 11.09 -14.62
CA GLU A 649 27.31 9.84 -15.04
C GLU A 649 27.98 9.13 -13.86
N ASP A 650 28.60 9.87 -12.94
CA ASP A 650 29.24 9.32 -11.74
C ASP A 650 28.21 8.70 -10.80
N MET A 651 27.05 9.36 -10.55
CA MET A 651 25.97 8.80 -9.76
C MET A 651 25.46 7.49 -10.35
N LEU A 652 25.29 7.41 -11.67
CA LEU A 652 24.83 6.18 -12.35
C LEU A 652 25.87 5.07 -12.32
N LYS A 653 27.16 5.43 -12.31
CA LYS A 653 28.27 4.49 -12.26
C LYS A 653 28.48 3.89 -10.87
N TYR A 654 28.47 4.74 -9.83
CA TYR A 654 28.84 4.33 -8.46
C TYR A 654 27.65 3.99 -7.59
N ASP A 655 26.46 4.60 -7.87
CA ASP A 655 25.22 4.34 -7.13
C ASP A 655 24.01 4.34 -8.08
N PRO A 656 23.90 3.35 -9.00
CA PRO A 656 22.80 3.28 -9.95
C PRO A 656 21.45 3.18 -9.29
N GLU A 657 21.35 2.51 -8.16
CA GLU A 657 20.12 2.33 -7.39
C GLU A 657 19.78 3.48 -6.42
N ASN A 658 20.65 4.50 -6.35
CA ASN A 658 20.51 5.63 -5.44
C ASN A 658 20.42 5.23 -3.96
N ARG A 659 21.24 4.25 -3.54
CA ARG A 659 21.29 3.78 -2.14
C ARG A 659 21.82 4.86 -1.20
N PHE A 660 22.72 5.72 -1.70
CA PHE A 660 23.31 6.81 -0.93
C PHE A 660 22.50 8.11 -1.00
N LEU A 661 21.28 8.08 -1.59
CA LEU A 661 20.38 9.23 -1.62
C LEU A 661 21.04 10.52 -2.16
N ALA A 662 21.92 10.37 -3.16
CA ALA A 662 22.61 11.51 -3.79
C ALA A 662 21.68 12.37 -4.68
N ARG A 663 20.51 11.86 -5.03
CA ARG A 663 19.47 12.49 -5.83
C ARG A 663 18.10 12.06 -5.37
N GLN A 664 17.05 12.73 -5.85
CA GLN A 664 15.69 12.25 -5.64
C GLN A 664 15.33 11.13 -6.64
N GLY A 665 14.42 10.25 -6.24
CA GLY A 665 13.92 9.20 -7.12
C GLY A 665 12.85 9.72 -8.09
N ARG A 666 12.65 9.02 -9.23
CA ARG A 666 11.54 9.23 -10.16
C ARG A 666 10.87 7.91 -10.52
N TRP A 667 9.54 7.95 -10.47
CA TRP A 667 8.72 6.75 -10.76
C TRP A 667 7.33 7.13 -11.27
N ARG A 668 6.66 6.16 -11.86
CA ARG A 668 5.27 6.28 -12.28
C ARG A 668 4.34 6.35 -11.05
N TYR A 669 3.28 7.13 -11.15
CA TYR A 669 2.20 7.16 -10.14
C TYR A 669 1.58 5.78 -9.94
N HIS A 670 1.01 5.54 -8.75
CA HIS A 670 0.16 4.39 -8.49
C HIS A 670 -1.15 4.48 -9.30
N ALA A 671 -1.86 3.37 -9.45
CA ALA A 671 -3.05 3.26 -10.26
C ALA A 671 -4.11 4.35 -9.97
N GLU A 672 -4.39 4.58 -8.69
CA GLU A 672 -5.31 5.62 -8.24
C GLU A 672 -4.83 7.01 -8.66
N GLY A 673 -3.53 7.30 -8.46
CA GLY A 673 -2.95 8.60 -8.82
C GLY A 673 -2.91 8.87 -10.31
N VAL A 674 -2.74 7.85 -11.17
CA VAL A 674 -2.84 7.98 -12.63
C VAL A 674 -4.25 8.40 -13.03
N ARG A 675 -5.27 7.72 -12.51
CA ARG A 675 -6.68 8.06 -12.73
C ARG A 675 -7.00 9.47 -12.25
N ASP A 676 -6.64 9.76 -11.01
CA ASP A 676 -6.98 11.02 -10.34
C ASP A 676 -6.32 12.22 -11.02
N ALA A 677 -5.07 12.10 -11.47
CA ALA A 677 -4.36 13.16 -12.18
C ALA A 677 -5.04 13.53 -13.51
N VAL A 678 -5.49 12.53 -14.25
CA VAL A 678 -6.17 12.74 -15.56
C VAL A 678 -7.56 13.35 -15.34
N LEU A 679 -8.31 12.87 -14.34
CA LEU A 679 -9.62 13.45 -13.99
C LEU A 679 -9.50 14.89 -13.47
N LEU A 680 -8.44 15.21 -12.71
CA LEU A 680 -8.18 16.58 -12.26
C LEU A 680 -7.86 17.51 -13.45
N ALA A 681 -6.97 17.09 -14.35
CA ALA A 681 -6.58 17.87 -15.51
C ALA A 681 -7.77 18.20 -16.40
N SER A 682 -8.69 17.23 -16.57
CA SER A 682 -9.91 17.40 -17.38
C SER A 682 -11.03 18.22 -16.71
N GLY A 683 -10.95 18.45 -15.40
CA GLY A 683 -12.02 19.10 -14.63
C GLY A 683 -13.18 18.17 -14.24
N LEU A 684 -13.07 16.87 -14.53
CA LEU A 684 -14.12 15.88 -14.19
C LEU A 684 -14.03 15.38 -12.74
N LEU A 685 -12.89 15.55 -12.06
CA LEU A 685 -12.68 14.96 -10.74
C LEU A 685 -13.75 15.40 -9.74
N VAL A 686 -14.44 14.44 -9.16
CA VAL A 686 -15.41 14.64 -8.07
C VAL A 686 -14.73 14.40 -6.72
N GLU A 687 -14.55 15.49 -5.98
CA GLU A 687 -13.92 15.50 -4.67
C GLU A 687 -14.94 15.45 -3.54
N ARG A 688 -15.52 14.28 -3.30
CA ARG A 688 -16.43 14.01 -2.18
C ARG A 688 -15.81 12.98 -1.25
N LEU A 689 -15.65 13.35 0.02
CA LEU A 689 -15.10 12.45 1.04
C LEU A 689 -16.08 11.33 1.41
N GLY A 690 -15.55 10.13 1.58
CA GLY A 690 -16.30 8.98 2.09
C GLY A 690 -17.42 8.48 1.19
N GLY A 691 -18.29 7.67 1.77
CA GLY A 691 -19.44 7.09 1.10
C GLY A 691 -19.16 5.76 0.39
N PRO A 692 -20.13 5.21 -0.37
CA PRO A 692 -19.98 3.90 -0.99
C PRO A 692 -18.90 3.88 -2.06
N SER A 693 -18.35 2.69 -2.32
CA SER A 693 -17.46 2.44 -3.45
C SER A 693 -18.19 2.60 -4.77
N VAL A 694 -17.48 3.01 -5.82
CA VAL A 694 -18.03 3.37 -7.14
C VAL A 694 -17.58 2.40 -8.21
N HIS A 695 -18.37 2.29 -9.28
CA HIS A 695 -18.19 1.34 -10.38
C HIS A 695 -17.93 2.10 -11.69
N PRO A 696 -16.66 2.47 -12.00
CA PRO A 696 -16.36 3.15 -13.27
C PRO A 696 -16.56 2.24 -14.48
N TYR A 697 -16.35 2.79 -15.69
CA TYR A 697 -16.42 2.02 -16.93
C TYR A 697 -15.57 0.75 -16.89
N GLN A 698 -16.18 -0.37 -17.30
CA GLN A 698 -15.51 -1.66 -17.37
C GLN A 698 -15.92 -2.38 -18.68
N PRO A 699 -14.98 -3.09 -19.33
CA PRO A 699 -15.32 -3.85 -20.54
C PRO A 699 -16.45 -4.83 -20.31
N SER A 700 -17.40 -4.86 -21.26
CA SER A 700 -18.54 -5.78 -21.20
C SER A 700 -18.06 -7.24 -21.11
N GLY A 701 -18.72 -8.02 -20.26
CA GLY A 701 -18.41 -9.44 -20.07
C GLY A 701 -17.15 -9.74 -19.25
N TYR A 702 -16.48 -8.73 -18.67
CA TYR A 702 -15.31 -8.97 -17.82
C TYR A 702 -15.65 -9.87 -16.63
N TYR A 703 -16.84 -9.72 -16.03
CA TYR A 703 -17.30 -10.54 -14.91
C TYR A 703 -17.92 -11.90 -15.32
N ARG A 704 -17.94 -12.27 -16.61
CA ARG A 704 -18.58 -13.52 -17.08
C ARG A 704 -18.01 -14.80 -16.43
N HIS A 705 -16.80 -14.75 -15.90
CA HIS A 705 -16.14 -15.85 -15.22
C HIS A 705 -16.46 -15.91 -13.73
N LEU A 706 -17.10 -14.90 -13.16
CA LEU A 706 -17.62 -14.92 -11.79
C LEU A 706 -18.99 -15.63 -11.78
N ASN A 707 -18.97 -16.97 -11.77
CA ASN A 707 -20.17 -17.78 -11.97
C ASN A 707 -20.83 -18.27 -10.67
N PHE A 708 -20.16 -18.15 -9.52
CA PHE A 708 -20.65 -18.66 -8.23
C PHE A 708 -20.67 -17.56 -7.15
N PRO A 709 -21.73 -16.75 -7.15
CA PRO A 709 -22.85 -16.64 -8.10
C PRO A 709 -22.51 -15.85 -9.35
N GLN A 710 -23.29 -16.03 -10.39
CA GLN A 710 -23.19 -15.20 -11.60
C GLN A 710 -23.44 -13.72 -11.24
N ARG A 711 -22.59 -12.83 -11.75
CA ARG A 711 -22.65 -11.40 -11.45
C ARG A 711 -22.66 -10.56 -12.71
N THR A 712 -23.41 -9.46 -12.60
CA THR A 712 -23.41 -8.40 -13.60
C THR A 712 -22.73 -7.18 -13.01
N TYR A 713 -21.81 -6.59 -13.76
CA TYR A 713 -21.22 -5.32 -13.40
C TYR A 713 -22.18 -4.20 -13.80
N ASN A 714 -22.65 -3.45 -12.83
CA ASN A 714 -23.51 -2.30 -13.04
C ASN A 714 -22.65 -1.03 -12.87
N GLN A 715 -22.20 -0.48 -13.98
CA GLN A 715 -21.45 0.77 -13.96
C GLN A 715 -22.31 1.93 -13.46
N ASP A 716 -21.70 2.89 -12.79
CA ASP A 716 -22.36 4.13 -12.40
C ASP A 716 -22.64 5.00 -13.64
N THR A 717 -23.77 5.71 -13.63
CA THR A 717 -24.22 6.52 -14.76
C THR A 717 -24.39 8.01 -14.40
N ASP A 718 -23.69 8.43 -13.38
CA ASP A 718 -23.68 9.80 -12.82
C ASP A 718 -22.28 10.23 -12.42
N ASP A 719 -22.15 11.31 -11.63
CA ASP A 719 -20.88 11.89 -11.16
C ASP A 719 -19.97 10.92 -10.39
N ARG A 720 -20.50 9.77 -9.95
CA ARG A 720 -19.74 8.70 -9.33
C ARG A 720 -18.69 8.10 -10.27
N GLN A 721 -18.91 8.20 -11.59
CA GLN A 721 -17.92 7.81 -12.59
C GLN A 721 -16.57 8.52 -12.42
N TRP A 722 -16.55 9.72 -11.87
CA TRP A 722 -15.33 10.55 -11.80
C TRP A 722 -14.81 10.76 -10.39
N ARG A 723 -15.20 9.92 -9.45
CA ARG A 723 -14.62 9.92 -8.11
C ARG A 723 -13.17 9.43 -8.12
N ARG A 724 -12.42 9.83 -7.07
CA ARG A 724 -11.01 9.40 -6.89
C ARG A 724 -10.87 7.87 -6.91
N GLY A 725 -9.73 7.40 -7.38
CA GLY A 725 -9.37 5.98 -7.47
C GLY A 725 -9.46 5.22 -6.14
N LEU A 726 -9.24 5.91 -5.02
CA LEU A 726 -9.43 5.38 -3.66
C LEU A 726 -10.85 4.82 -3.41
N TYR A 727 -11.86 5.35 -4.10
CA TYR A 727 -13.26 4.95 -3.95
C TYR A 727 -13.72 3.93 -4.99
N VAL A 728 -12.88 3.54 -5.94
CA VAL A 728 -13.23 2.50 -6.92
C VAL A 728 -13.44 1.17 -6.20
N HIS A 729 -14.50 0.46 -6.58
CA HIS A 729 -14.85 -0.84 -6.02
C HIS A 729 -13.67 -1.83 -6.14
N TRP A 730 -13.23 -2.36 -5.00
CA TRP A 730 -12.08 -3.27 -4.93
C TRP A 730 -12.53 -4.71 -4.88
N GLN A 731 -12.58 -5.34 -6.07
CA GLN A 731 -12.90 -6.75 -6.26
C GLN A 731 -11.61 -7.57 -6.22
N ARG A 732 -11.41 -8.44 -5.22
CA ARG A 732 -10.14 -9.16 -5.03
C ARG A 732 -9.79 -10.06 -6.21
N MET A 733 -10.68 -10.97 -6.59
CA MET A 733 -10.43 -11.95 -7.65
C MET A 733 -10.48 -11.34 -9.06
N PHE A 734 -11.14 -10.21 -9.24
CA PHE A 734 -11.32 -9.53 -10.53
C PHE A 734 -11.14 -8.02 -10.38
N LEU A 735 -9.93 -7.62 -10.02
CA LEU A 735 -9.60 -6.22 -9.85
C LEU A 735 -9.92 -5.43 -11.12
N HIS A 736 -10.44 -4.21 -10.95
CA HIS A 736 -10.80 -3.34 -12.07
C HIS A 736 -9.65 -3.20 -13.09
N PRO A 737 -9.88 -3.34 -14.42
CA PRO A 737 -8.82 -3.36 -15.43
C PRO A 737 -7.86 -2.17 -15.40
N GLN A 738 -8.38 -0.95 -15.10
CA GLN A 738 -7.53 0.23 -14.92
C GLN A 738 -6.56 0.06 -13.76
N LEU A 739 -7.04 -0.41 -12.59
CA LEU A 739 -6.21 -0.60 -11.41
C LEU A 739 -5.13 -1.67 -11.67
N MET A 740 -5.53 -2.79 -12.27
CA MET A 740 -4.62 -3.90 -12.61
C MET A 740 -3.55 -3.49 -13.64
N ALA A 741 -3.88 -2.63 -14.61
CA ALA A 741 -2.92 -2.17 -15.62
C ALA A 741 -1.79 -1.33 -15.03
N PHE A 742 -2.00 -0.74 -13.86
CA PHE A 742 -1.05 0.11 -13.14
C PHE A 742 -0.57 -0.51 -11.82
N ASP A 743 -0.52 -1.86 -11.75
CA ASP A 743 0.07 -2.63 -10.67
C ASP A 743 -0.59 -2.44 -9.29
N ALA A 744 -1.90 -2.17 -9.23
CA ALA A 744 -2.60 -2.20 -7.96
C ALA A 744 -2.68 -3.65 -7.43
N PRO A 745 -2.46 -3.88 -6.10
CA PRO A 745 -2.50 -5.23 -5.53
C PRO A 745 -3.94 -5.76 -5.45
N THR A 746 -4.07 -7.09 -5.42
CA THR A 746 -5.37 -7.74 -5.17
C THR A 746 -5.87 -7.49 -3.75
N ARG A 747 -4.98 -7.16 -2.82
CA ARG A 747 -5.26 -7.04 -1.38
C ARG A 747 -5.77 -8.34 -0.75
N GLU A 748 -5.28 -9.45 -1.26
CA GLU A 748 -5.46 -10.75 -0.61
C GLU A 748 -4.55 -10.88 0.61
N GLU A 749 -3.37 -10.26 0.53
CA GLU A 749 -2.36 -10.21 1.60
C GLU A 749 -1.89 -8.76 1.86
N CYS A 750 -1.17 -8.57 2.97
CA CYS A 750 -0.49 -7.32 3.29
C CYS A 750 0.47 -6.92 2.15
N THR A 751 0.35 -5.70 1.66
CA THR A 751 1.23 -5.17 0.61
C THR A 751 1.83 -3.85 1.07
N ALA A 752 3.06 -3.87 1.57
CA ALA A 752 3.74 -2.65 2.00
C ALA A 752 4.42 -1.91 0.83
N GLN A 753 4.75 -2.61 -0.24
CA GLN A 753 5.34 -2.03 -1.45
C GLN A 753 4.69 -2.62 -2.71
N ARG A 754 4.12 -1.75 -3.53
CA ARG A 754 3.58 -2.14 -4.84
C ARG A 754 4.70 -2.27 -5.88
N PRO A 755 4.64 -3.25 -6.78
CA PRO A 755 5.50 -3.27 -7.97
C PRO A 755 5.25 -2.03 -8.84
N ARG A 756 6.21 -1.70 -9.70
CA ARG A 756 6.12 -0.57 -10.64
C ARG A 756 6.61 -1.04 -11.99
N SER A 757 5.73 -1.67 -12.74
CA SER A 757 6.03 -2.14 -14.09
C SER A 757 5.80 -1.06 -15.15
N ASN A 758 6.49 -1.17 -16.27
CA ASN A 758 6.24 -0.34 -17.44
C ASN A 758 5.84 -1.26 -18.60
N THR A 759 4.53 -1.51 -18.71
CA THR A 759 3.98 -2.45 -19.69
C THR A 759 3.28 -1.73 -20.85
N PRO A 760 3.27 -2.30 -22.06
CA PRO A 760 2.45 -1.79 -23.18
C PRO A 760 0.96 -1.73 -22.82
N LYS A 761 0.48 -2.61 -21.92
CA LYS A 761 -0.90 -2.63 -21.44
C LYS A 761 -1.30 -1.33 -20.74
N ALA A 762 -0.40 -0.75 -19.93
CA ALA A 762 -0.65 0.53 -19.27
C ALA A 762 -0.86 1.66 -20.29
N ALA A 763 -0.01 1.74 -21.33
CA ALA A 763 -0.17 2.73 -22.41
C ALA A 763 -1.46 2.52 -23.20
N LEU A 764 -1.84 1.26 -23.48
CA LEU A 764 -3.11 0.95 -24.17
C LEU A 764 -4.34 1.35 -23.34
N VAL A 765 -4.29 1.21 -22.03
CA VAL A 765 -5.37 1.65 -21.14
C VAL A 765 -5.50 3.18 -21.20
N LEU A 766 -4.41 3.94 -21.11
CA LEU A 766 -4.45 5.40 -21.23
C LEU A 766 -5.02 5.88 -22.58
N LEU A 767 -4.81 5.10 -23.64
CA LEU A 767 -5.30 5.47 -24.98
C LEU A 767 -6.76 5.04 -25.25
N ASN A 768 -7.23 3.93 -24.68
CA ASN A 768 -8.47 3.28 -25.13
C ASN A 768 -9.55 3.12 -24.07
N ASP A 769 -9.22 3.26 -22.77
CA ASP A 769 -10.23 3.14 -21.73
C ASP A 769 -11.18 4.36 -21.77
N PRO A 770 -12.49 4.16 -21.71
CA PRO A 770 -13.48 5.26 -21.79
C PRO A 770 -13.24 6.40 -20.81
N THR A 771 -12.77 6.12 -19.59
CA THR A 771 -12.45 7.15 -18.59
C THR A 771 -11.41 8.13 -19.11
N PHE A 772 -10.31 7.61 -19.72
CA PHE A 772 -9.22 8.45 -20.22
C PHE A 772 -9.58 9.16 -21.50
N ILE A 773 -10.39 8.55 -22.37
CA ILE A 773 -10.89 9.20 -23.60
C ILE A 773 -11.83 10.35 -23.23
N GLU A 774 -12.80 10.10 -22.34
CA GLU A 774 -13.72 11.12 -21.85
C GLU A 774 -12.99 12.27 -21.16
N ALA A 775 -11.99 11.97 -20.34
CA ALA A 775 -11.14 13.00 -19.72
C ALA A 775 -10.38 13.82 -20.76
N ALA A 776 -9.83 13.19 -21.81
CA ALA A 776 -9.16 13.91 -22.90
C ALA A 776 -10.13 14.83 -23.65
N ARG A 777 -11.36 14.38 -23.89
CA ARG A 777 -12.41 15.18 -24.52
C ARG A 777 -12.76 16.42 -23.66
N ASN A 778 -12.98 16.23 -22.37
CA ASN A 778 -13.30 17.34 -21.47
C ASN A 778 -12.11 18.30 -21.28
N LEU A 779 -10.87 17.79 -21.29
CA LEU A 779 -9.67 18.65 -21.28
C LEU A 779 -9.58 19.47 -22.58
N ALA A 780 -9.89 18.87 -23.73
CA ALA A 780 -9.96 19.58 -25.02
C ALA A 780 -11.03 20.68 -25.01
N GLU A 781 -12.23 20.35 -24.57
CA GLU A 781 -13.34 21.31 -24.40
C GLU A 781 -12.94 22.48 -23.48
N ARG A 782 -12.29 22.16 -22.36
CA ARG A 782 -11.81 23.15 -21.41
C ARG A 782 -10.83 24.14 -22.04
N VAL A 783 -9.82 23.67 -22.76
CA VAL A 783 -8.80 24.55 -23.39
C VAL A 783 -9.36 25.33 -24.59
N LEU A 784 -10.35 24.77 -25.31
CA LEU A 784 -11.03 25.45 -26.39
C LEU A 784 -11.83 26.65 -25.87
N ASN A 785 -12.44 26.54 -24.68
CA ASN A 785 -13.24 27.58 -24.05
C ASN A 785 -12.39 28.60 -23.27
N GLU A 786 -11.23 28.22 -22.74
CA GLU A 786 -10.39 29.08 -21.89
C GLU A 786 -9.41 29.96 -22.70
N SER A 787 -9.08 29.60 -23.93
CA SER A 787 -8.02 30.27 -24.73
C SER A 787 -8.46 30.49 -26.17
N GLU A 788 -8.00 31.61 -26.78
CA GLU A 788 -8.41 31.99 -28.13
C GLU A 788 -7.47 31.43 -29.22
N SER A 789 -6.15 31.47 -29.00
CA SER A 789 -5.18 31.03 -30.01
C SER A 789 -4.74 29.59 -29.79
N ASP A 790 -4.35 28.89 -30.88
CA ASP A 790 -3.79 27.52 -30.78
C ASP A 790 -2.53 27.46 -29.90
N ASP A 791 -1.68 28.49 -29.91
CA ASP A 791 -0.47 28.54 -29.08
C ASP A 791 -0.78 28.65 -27.58
N ASP A 792 -1.79 29.44 -27.23
CA ASP A 792 -2.25 29.58 -25.85
C ASP A 792 -2.95 28.29 -25.40
N ARG A 793 -3.82 27.70 -26.25
CA ARG A 793 -4.47 26.42 -26.00
C ARG A 793 -3.47 25.28 -25.76
N LEU A 794 -2.43 25.16 -26.59
CA LEU A 794 -1.36 24.16 -26.41
C LEU A 794 -0.59 24.40 -25.11
N THR A 795 -0.35 25.64 -24.74
CA THR A 795 0.31 25.98 -23.48
C THR A 795 -0.57 25.63 -22.29
N THR A 796 -1.86 25.93 -22.36
CA THR A 796 -2.85 25.63 -21.31
C THR A 796 -3.04 24.12 -21.14
N LEU A 797 -3.21 23.38 -22.24
CA LEU A 797 -3.28 21.93 -22.26
C LEU A 797 -2.07 21.29 -21.55
N TRP A 798 -0.87 21.74 -21.95
CA TRP A 798 0.38 21.23 -21.38
C TRP A 798 0.50 21.53 -19.88
N ARG A 799 0.14 22.74 -19.47
CA ARG A 799 0.16 23.13 -18.04
C ARG A 799 -0.77 22.30 -17.18
N TYR A 800 -1.98 21.96 -17.67
CA TYR A 800 -2.91 21.09 -16.94
C TYR A 800 -2.35 19.67 -16.75
N ALA A 801 -1.63 19.14 -17.76
CA ALA A 801 -1.12 17.78 -17.71
C ALA A 801 0.22 17.67 -16.96
N VAL A 802 1.18 18.57 -17.23
CA VAL A 802 2.58 18.45 -16.77
C VAL A 802 3.06 19.62 -15.90
N SER A 803 2.19 20.60 -15.62
CA SER A 803 2.39 21.74 -14.71
C SER A 803 3.35 22.83 -15.22
N ARG A 804 4.20 22.60 -16.20
CA ARG A 804 5.12 23.54 -16.83
C ARG A 804 4.67 23.97 -18.22
N LYS A 805 5.31 24.97 -18.80
CA LYS A 805 5.09 25.32 -20.22
C LYS A 805 5.82 24.33 -21.14
N PRO A 806 5.29 24.05 -22.36
CA PRO A 806 6.01 23.25 -23.35
C PRO A 806 7.24 24.00 -23.85
N ASP A 807 8.33 23.30 -24.11
CA ASP A 807 9.50 23.86 -24.78
C ASP A 807 9.28 24.03 -26.29
N THR A 808 10.30 24.52 -27.01
CA THR A 808 10.20 24.80 -28.45
C THR A 808 9.99 23.52 -29.26
N PHE A 809 10.64 22.42 -28.87
CA PHE A 809 10.51 21.14 -29.57
C PHE A 809 9.12 20.52 -29.31
N GLU A 810 8.70 20.45 -28.04
CA GLU A 810 7.40 19.94 -27.61
C GLU A 810 6.26 20.69 -28.30
N ARG A 811 6.33 22.02 -28.30
CA ARG A 811 5.34 22.88 -28.98
C ARG A 811 5.25 22.59 -30.49
N LYS A 812 6.38 22.38 -31.15
CA LYS A 812 6.40 22.01 -32.56
C LYS A 812 5.73 20.66 -32.81
N GLN A 813 6.02 19.66 -31.97
CA GLN A 813 5.41 18.33 -32.11
C GLN A 813 3.89 18.39 -31.87
N LEU A 814 3.45 19.15 -30.87
CA LEU A 814 2.03 19.32 -30.59
C LEU A 814 1.29 20.01 -31.73
N LYS A 815 1.86 21.05 -32.34
CA LYS A 815 1.29 21.70 -33.51
C LYS A 815 1.14 20.75 -34.71
N ASN A 816 2.18 19.95 -34.98
CA ASN A 816 2.12 18.96 -36.03
C ASN A 816 1.03 17.90 -35.77
N LEU A 817 0.93 17.41 -34.53
CA LEU A 817 -0.08 16.44 -34.11
C LEU A 817 -1.48 17.02 -34.32
N LEU A 818 -1.71 18.25 -33.84
CA LEU A 818 -3.02 18.92 -33.96
C LEU A 818 -3.41 19.11 -35.42
N GLN A 819 -2.46 19.55 -36.29
CA GLN A 819 -2.72 19.72 -37.73
C GLN A 819 -3.08 18.39 -38.43
N ASN A 820 -2.33 17.32 -38.12
CA ASN A 820 -2.62 15.99 -38.66
C ASN A 820 -3.99 15.48 -38.20
N SER A 821 -4.34 15.68 -36.92
CA SER A 821 -5.62 15.29 -36.40
C SER A 821 -6.80 16.09 -36.99
N ARG A 822 -6.60 17.40 -37.25
CA ARG A 822 -7.56 18.22 -38.00
C ARG A 822 -7.82 17.66 -39.39
N GLN A 823 -6.74 17.32 -40.11
CA GLN A 823 -6.87 16.74 -41.44
C GLN A 823 -7.59 15.39 -41.41
N GLU A 824 -7.21 14.50 -40.50
CA GLU A 824 -7.82 13.18 -40.33
C GLU A 824 -9.33 13.26 -40.09
N TYR A 825 -9.78 14.14 -39.18
CA TYR A 825 -11.20 14.28 -38.86
C TYR A 825 -11.96 15.10 -39.89
N GLN A 826 -11.31 15.95 -40.69
CA GLN A 826 -11.92 16.56 -41.90
C GLN A 826 -12.20 15.51 -42.97
N GLU A 827 -11.29 14.54 -43.16
CA GLU A 827 -11.46 13.42 -44.09
C GLU A 827 -12.47 12.38 -43.60
N SER A 828 -12.67 12.26 -42.27
CA SER A 828 -13.57 11.31 -41.64
C SER A 828 -14.38 11.96 -40.50
N PRO A 829 -15.42 12.79 -40.79
CA PRO A 829 -16.23 13.43 -39.76
C PRO A 829 -17.03 12.44 -38.89
N GLU A 830 -17.31 11.24 -39.38
CA GLU A 830 -17.96 10.18 -38.64
C GLU A 830 -17.09 9.71 -37.47
N SER A 831 -15.78 9.50 -37.72
CA SER A 831 -14.81 9.13 -36.69
C SER A 831 -14.67 10.22 -35.60
N ALA A 832 -14.81 11.50 -35.97
CA ALA A 832 -14.87 12.60 -35.00
C ALA A 832 -16.09 12.46 -34.07
N GLY A 833 -17.25 12.17 -34.66
CA GLY A 833 -18.49 11.94 -33.91
C GLY A 833 -18.37 10.74 -32.94
N GLU A 834 -17.82 9.63 -33.42
CA GLU A 834 -17.62 8.43 -32.59
C GLU A 834 -16.70 8.70 -31.40
N LEU A 835 -15.55 9.41 -31.63
CA LEU A 835 -14.64 9.78 -30.55
C LEU A 835 -15.31 10.64 -29.51
N LEU A 836 -16.08 11.66 -29.93
CA LEU A 836 -16.74 12.60 -29.06
C LEU A 836 -17.95 12.00 -28.32
N ALA A 837 -18.48 10.86 -28.78
CA ALA A 837 -19.58 10.15 -28.13
C ALA A 837 -19.13 9.27 -26.95
N VAL A 838 -17.82 9.12 -26.70
CA VAL A 838 -17.31 8.30 -25.60
C VAL A 838 -17.54 8.99 -24.27
N GLY A 839 -18.11 8.24 -23.29
CA GLY A 839 -18.38 8.72 -21.94
C GLY A 839 -19.80 9.21 -21.73
N ILE A 840 -20.10 9.65 -20.51
CA ILE A 840 -21.45 10.13 -20.10
C ILE A 840 -21.49 11.63 -19.78
N SER A 841 -20.32 12.31 -19.69
CA SER A 841 -20.30 13.76 -19.49
C SER A 841 -20.94 14.47 -20.69
N SER A 842 -21.69 15.54 -20.40
CA SER A 842 -22.27 16.37 -21.47
C SER A 842 -21.16 16.96 -22.32
N ARG A 843 -21.44 17.14 -23.58
CA ARG A 843 -20.56 17.84 -24.54
C ARG A 843 -21.10 19.25 -24.77
N ASP A 844 -20.19 20.20 -24.98
CA ASP A 844 -20.56 21.52 -25.51
C ASP A 844 -20.83 21.42 -27.01
N ASP A 845 -22.08 21.39 -27.38
CA ASP A 845 -22.54 21.27 -28.77
C ASP A 845 -22.34 22.56 -29.59
N THR A 846 -21.85 23.65 -28.97
CA THR A 846 -21.50 24.89 -29.70
C THR A 846 -20.13 24.81 -30.33
N LEU A 847 -19.28 23.86 -29.92
CA LEU A 847 -17.97 23.65 -30.48
C LEU A 847 -18.05 22.87 -31.81
N ASP A 848 -17.23 23.30 -32.79
CA ASP A 848 -17.06 22.54 -34.02
C ASP A 848 -16.57 21.12 -33.73
N ALA A 849 -17.25 20.11 -34.25
CA ALA A 849 -16.98 18.72 -33.92
C ALA A 849 -15.62 18.23 -34.40
N ILE A 850 -15.14 18.72 -35.54
CA ILE A 850 -13.82 18.33 -36.10
C ILE A 850 -12.71 18.92 -35.23
N GLU A 851 -12.85 20.20 -34.90
CA GLU A 851 -11.90 20.92 -34.06
C GLU A 851 -11.85 20.28 -32.67
N HIS A 852 -13.00 20.01 -32.03
CA HIS A 852 -13.08 19.36 -30.73
C HIS A 852 -12.44 17.96 -30.76
N ALA A 853 -12.67 17.16 -31.80
CA ALA A 853 -12.05 15.84 -31.95
C ALA A 853 -10.54 15.92 -32.14
N ALA A 854 -10.03 16.89 -32.93
CA ALA A 854 -8.60 17.10 -33.13
C ALA A 854 -7.88 17.49 -31.83
N TRP A 855 -8.48 18.38 -31.03
CA TRP A 855 -7.97 18.70 -29.69
C TRP A 855 -8.08 17.53 -28.71
N THR A 856 -9.12 16.71 -28.81
CA THR A 856 -9.28 15.48 -28.01
C THR A 856 -8.14 14.49 -28.31
N ALA A 857 -7.80 14.27 -29.59
CA ALA A 857 -6.69 13.42 -29.97
C ALA A 857 -5.34 13.95 -29.47
N THR A 858 -5.15 15.28 -29.54
CA THR A 858 -3.96 15.95 -28.99
C THR A 858 -3.87 15.78 -27.46
N ALA A 859 -4.98 15.98 -26.76
CA ALA A 859 -5.07 15.80 -25.30
C ALA A 859 -4.79 14.34 -24.89
N ARG A 860 -5.32 13.34 -25.63
CA ARG A 860 -5.00 11.91 -25.38
C ARG A 860 -3.50 11.63 -25.44
N ALA A 861 -2.80 12.20 -26.45
CA ALA A 861 -1.35 12.05 -26.57
C ALA A 861 -0.61 12.66 -25.36
N VAL A 862 -0.99 13.86 -24.94
CA VAL A 862 -0.38 14.54 -23.77
C VAL A 862 -0.67 13.80 -22.47
N LEU A 863 -1.89 13.30 -22.26
CA LEU A 863 -2.24 12.53 -21.07
C LEU A 863 -1.52 11.17 -21.01
N ASN A 864 -1.03 10.64 -22.12
CA ASN A 864 -0.25 9.40 -22.19
C ASN A 864 1.27 9.61 -22.00
N LEU A 865 1.73 10.83 -21.83
CA LEU A 865 3.16 11.10 -21.59
C LEU A 865 3.58 10.56 -20.22
N ARG A 866 4.81 10.04 -20.17
CA ARG A 866 5.41 9.61 -18.90
C ARG A 866 5.45 10.74 -17.86
N GLU A 867 5.66 11.98 -18.30
CA GLU A 867 5.68 13.15 -17.41
C GLU A 867 4.31 13.43 -16.79
N THR A 868 3.22 13.21 -17.51
CA THR A 868 1.85 13.40 -16.99
C THR A 868 1.56 12.45 -15.81
N ILE A 869 1.99 11.18 -15.95
CA ILE A 869 1.72 10.12 -14.97
C ILE A 869 2.92 9.79 -14.08
N GLY A 870 3.94 10.64 -14.09
CA GLY A 870 5.19 10.44 -13.38
C GLY A 870 5.45 11.48 -12.29
N ARG A 871 6.22 11.04 -11.30
CA ARG A 871 6.79 11.85 -10.23
C ARG A 871 8.28 12.03 -10.51
N TYR A 872 8.74 13.28 -10.51
CA TYR A 872 10.12 13.69 -10.83
C TYR A 872 10.77 14.42 -9.69
#